data_d34032d7c90d0eb30da78561553bbc09
#
_entry.id   d34032d7c90d0eb30da78561553bbc09
#
_cell.length_a   1.000
_cell.length_b   1.000
_cell.length_c   1.000
_cell.angle_alpha   90.00
_cell.angle_beta   90.00
_cell.angle_gamma   90.00
#
_symmetry.space_group_name_H-M   'P 1'
#
loop_
_entity.id
_entity.type
_entity.pdbx_description
1 polymer ?
#
loop_
_entity_poly.entity_id
_entity_poly.type
_entity_poly.pdbx_seq_one_letter_code
_entity_poly.pdbx_strand_id
1 'polypeptide(L)'
;EYRHAPNFEPFFPEMIQFALFRDYNCDGLVDIFSFNAAINAPPPNGEGQGIVVFKQKIVNGEIVFEEAVPFIESTFDQSGFLINLYLVAGDIPGIEDFDGDGDLDIVVFYLIGTSMPLYRNLSVESGYGCDSLIFETYSSCWGEFSESTSNNLINFDISCKGGPVGQPIPSNGPKHAGSSILAFDQNEDGKMDLLLGDVSYNTMVYLQNDASSLNAHMDSNTVDYSFPSYDTPANVEIFPAAYYVDVTNDGKKDLLVAPNSLTSHLNVNSSWLYENTGNPNDRFNFVQNDFLIDGTIDLGSYSYPFFFDHNGDGLQDLFVANGYIYNFLGNTIGTIYYYENVGSDTLPEFNLVSDDYMGWRSLGLDFMRPTFGDLDNDGDLDMVLGDANGLLHYFENEPIGANASFQAPQLQYFNIDIGNKAHPQLVDVNQDGLLDLLIGREGSYGHIAYYWNYGTPEVPMFSADSMNNTFGNIETSVTGFINGNSSPFLYERNGEVKIYVGSELGIISSYELNPDSLKSGSFELADAFLLPVRVGSRSTIQIIDINGDNGLDYFIGNARGGVSFYSEVGTDTTVIGIRENLSSNSFSFDLYPNPSSKLLNLEFSGEKDSYYTIDCIDILGRHILRTSSDKNTLQIDVSNFENGVYYLKVSQNNSKTAVKSFIKH
;
A
#
# COMPACT_ATOMS: atom_id res chain seq x y z
N GLU A 1 3.25 0.54 -18.02
CA GLU A 1 2.78 -0.44 -17.02
C GLU A 1 3.75 -0.44 -15.85
N TYR A 2 3.26 -0.15 -14.65
CA TYR A 2 4.03 -0.26 -13.42
C TYR A 2 4.01 -1.71 -12.93
N ARG A 3 5.11 -2.16 -12.32
CA ARG A 3 5.20 -3.49 -11.72
C ARG A 3 5.75 -3.38 -10.32
N HIS A 4 5.16 -4.12 -9.40
CA HIS A 4 5.70 -4.26 -8.06
C HIS A 4 7.11 -4.90 -8.14
N ALA A 5 8.09 -4.25 -7.52
CA ALA A 5 9.49 -4.65 -7.55
C ALA A 5 10.05 -4.79 -6.11
N PRO A 6 9.63 -5.82 -5.36
CA PRO A 6 9.97 -5.98 -3.94
C PRO A 6 11.47 -6.15 -3.69
N ASN A 7 12.23 -6.56 -4.69
CA ASN A 7 13.69 -6.65 -4.62
C ASN A 7 14.38 -5.29 -4.44
N PHE A 8 13.70 -4.18 -4.70
CA PHE A 8 14.23 -2.83 -4.43
C PHE A 8 13.90 -2.34 -3.01
N GLU A 9 12.91 -2.91 -2.34
CA GLU A 9 12.51 -2.50 -0.99
C GLU A 9 13.68 -2.46 0.01
N PRO A 10 14.62 -3.42 0.05
CA PRO A 10 15.74 -3.38 0.99
C PRO A 10 16.72 -2.21 0.80
N PHE A 11 16.69 -1.55 -0.36
CA PHE A 11 17.57 -0.42 -0.67
C PHE A 11 17.01 0.92 -0.17
N PHE A 12 15.69 0.98 0.12
CA PHE A 12 15.06 2.18 0.65
C PHE A 12 15.20 2.26 2.17
N PRO A 13 15.42 3.46 2.74
CA PRO A 13 15.41 3.65 4.17
C PRO A 13 14.00 3.44 4.75
N GLU A 14 13.89 3.22 6.04
CA GLU A 14 12.61 3.24 6.73
C GLU A 14 12.05 4.68 6.71
N MET A 15 10.95 4.87 6.01
CA MET A 15 10.28 6.16 5.84
C MET A 15 8.97 6.18 6.64
N ILE A 16 8.69 7.31 7.28
CA ILE A 16 7.50 7.50 8.10
C ILE A 16 6.70 8.68 7.52
N GLN A 17 5.40 8.54 7.38
CA GLN A 17 4.40 9.53 6.97
C GLN A 17 4.49 10.00 5.53
N PHE A 18 5.62 10.53 5.06
CA PHE A 18 5.80 10.96 3.68
C PHE A 18 7.19 10.63 3.14
N ALA A 19 7.30 10.61 1.83
CA ALA A 19 8.56 10.61 1.11
C ALA A 19 8.49 11.63 -0.04
N LEU A 20 9.33 12.66 0.00
CA LEU A 20 9.48 13.61 -1.08
C LEU A 20 10.82 13.38 -1.76
N PHE A 21 10.77 13.18 -3.07
CA PHE A 21 11.92 12.87 -3.90
C PHE A 21 12.45 14.15 -4.55
N ARG A 22 13.64 14.61 -4.13
CA ARG A 22 14.30 15.82 -4.64
C ARG A 22 15.80 15.60 -4.70
N ASP A 23 16.45 16.15 -5.68
CA ASP A 23 17.93 16.22 -5.75
C ASP A 23 18.38 17.48 -4.98
N TYR A 24 18.71 17.31 -3.68
CA TYR A 24 19.04 18.48 -2.84
C TYR A 24 20.46 19.00 -3.05
N ASN A 25 21.33 18.18 -3.61
CA ASN A 25 22.75 18.48 -3.72
C ASN A 25 23.23 18.66 -5.18
N CYS A 26 22.30 18.65 -6.13
CA CYS A 26 22.52 18.83 -7.56
C CYS A 26 23.51 17.84 -8.19
N ASP A 27 23.59 16.61 -7.66
CA ASP A 27 24.46 15.57 -8.21
C ASP A 27 23.78 14.72 -9.30
N GLY A 28 22.51 15.00 -9.59
CA GLY A 28 21.69 14.32 -10.60
C GLY A 28 21.06 13.03 -10.10
N LEU A 29 21.22 12.68 -8.84
CA LEU A 29 20.55 11.56 -8.18
C LEU A 29 19.40 12.09 -7.32
N VAL A 30 18.34 11.29 -7.17
CA VAL A 30 17.16 11.71 -6.43
C VAL A 30 17.27 11.30 -4.97
N ASP A 31 17.37 12.28 -4.07
CA ASP A 31 17.42 12.07 -2.63
C ASP A 31 16.01 11.98 -2.03
N ILE A 32 15.91 11.58 -0.75
CA ILE A 32 14.63 11.40 -0.06
C ILE A 32 14.57 12.33 1.14
N PHE A 33 13.50 13.13 1.22
CA PHE A 33 13.08 13.83 2.42
C PHE A 33 11.93 13.06 3.05
N SER A 34 12.01 12.81 4.38
CA SER A 34 10.97 12.09 5.10
C SER A 34 10.80 12.65 6.51
N PHE A 35 9.77 12.21 7.21
CA PHE A 35 9.53 12.59 8.59
C PHE A 35 10.43 11.81 9.54
N ASN A 36 11.01 12.48 10.54
CA ASN A 36 11.73 11.84 11.62
C ASN A 36 11.02 12.05 12.96
N ALA A 37 10.65 10.95 13.61
CA ALA A 37 9.99 10.94 14.91
C ALA A 37 10.91 10.44 16.03
N ALA A 38 12.21 10.69 15.99
CA ALA A 38 13.15 10.17 16.98
C ALA A 38 12.80 10.65 18.41
N ILE A 39 12.16 9.76 19.15
CA ILE A 39 11.69 9.96 20.54
C ILE A 39 12.84 10.18 21.53
N ASN A 40 14.09 9.97 21.11
CA ASN A 40 15.29 9.98 21.96
C ASN A 40 16.39 10.94 21.49
N ALA A 41 16.07 12.02 20.78
CA ALA A 41 17.08 13.04 20.49
C ALA A 41 17.52 13.70 21.79
N PRO A 42 18.84 13.75 22.11
CA PRO A 42 19.30 14.35 23.36
C PRO A 42 19.04 15.85 23.38
N PRO A 43 18.61 16.43 24.54
CA PRO A 43 18.51 17.87 24.67
C PRO A 43 19.86 18.56 24.43
N PRO A 44 19.91 19.83 23.90
CA PRO A 44 19.15 20.93 24.48
C PRO A 44 17.90 21.34 23.71
N ASN A 45 17.61 20.75 22.56
CA ASN A 45 16.62 21.33 21.64
C ASN A 45 15.25 20.64 21.61
N GLY A 46 14.92 19.79 22.56
CA GLY A 46 13.56 19.27 22.82
C GLY A 46 12.89 18.59 21.62
N GLU A 47 12.24 17.47 21.88
CA GLU A 47 11.31 16.73 21.02
C GLU A 47 11.69 16.58 19.53
N GLY A 48 12.24 15.43 19.21
CA GLY A 48 12.75 15.04 17.91
C GLY A 48 11.69 14.78 16.84
N GLN A 49 10.96 15.81 16.41
CA GLN A 49 10.11 15.77 15.23
C GLN A 49 10.64 16.78 14.20
N GLY A 50 10.80 16.34 12.96
CA GLY A 50 11.35 17.20 11.92
C GLY A 50 11.54 16.43 10.60
N ILE A 51 12.40 16.94 9.75
CA ILE A 51 12.68 16.39 8.43
C ILE A 51 14.04 15.72 8.44
N VAL A 52 14.09 14.43 8.07
CA VAL A 52 15.32 13.66 7.78
C VAL A 52 15.58 13.67 6.28
N VAL A 53 16.86 13.69 5.90
CA VAL A 53 17.29 13.62 4.52
C VAL A 53 18.18 12.40 4.31
N PHE A 54 17.82 11.58 3.30
CA PHE A 54 18.62 10.44 2.87
C PHE A 54 19.19 10.73 1.48
N LYS A 55 20.52 10.73 1.39
CA LYS A 55 21.24 10.94 0.14
C LYS A 55 21.33 9.64 -0.66
N GLN A 56 20.95 9.69 -1.93
CA GLN A 56 21.17 8.58 -2.87
C GLN A 56 22.63 8.47 -3.27
N LYS A 57 23.11 7.24 -3.37
CA LYS A 57 24.44 6.89 -3.88
C LYS A 57 24.33 5.67 -4.79
N ILE A 58 25.26 5.56 -5.73
CA ILE A 58 25.43 4.34 -6.52
C ILE A 58 26.69 3.62 -5.99
N VAL A 59 26.50 2.46 -5.39
CA VAL A 59 27.59 1.62 -4.84
C VAL A 59 27.58 0.28 -5.57
N ASN A 60 28.66 -0.03 -6.30
CA ASN A 60 28.77 -1.24 -7.14
C ASN A 60 27.65 -1.41 -8.19
N GLY A 61 27.03 -0.31 -8.63
CA GLY A 61 25.91 -0.32 -9.58
C GLY A 61 24.53 -0.45 -8.94
N GLU A 62 24.46 -0.51 -7.62
CA GLU A 62 23.20 -0.57 -6.86
C GLU A 62 22.88 0.78 -6.22
N ILE A 63 21.59 1.10 -6.15
CA ILE A 63 21.05 2.28 -5.45
C ILE A 63 21.17 2.02 -3.94
N VAL A 64 21.76 2.97 -3.21
CA VAL A 64 21.86 2.95 -1.75
C VAL A 64 21.50 4.32 -1.22
N PHE A 65 20.71 4.38 -0.16
CA PHE A 65 20.41 5.62 0.57
C PHE A 65 21.16 5.65 1.89
N GLU A 66 21.79 6.78 2.17
CA GLU A 66 22.51 7.04 3.41
C GLU A 66 21.90 8.25 4.12
N GLU A 67 21.66 8.16 5.43
CA GLU A 67 21.20 9.30 6.21
C GLU A 67 22.27 10.41 6.14
N ALA A 68 21.91 11.51 5.48
CA ALA A 68 22.78 12.69 5.32
C ALA A 68 22.56 13.68 6.47
N VAL A 69 21.29 13.92 6.84
CA VAL A 69 20.90 14.84 7.89
C VAL A 69 19.74 14.23 8.68
N PRO A 70 19.91 13.95 9.99
CA PRO A 70 18.84 13.40 10.81
C PRO A 70 17.73 14.39 11.11
N PHE A 71 18.06 15.70 11.18
CA PHE A 71 17.10 16.80 11.34
C PHE A 71 17.60 18.03 10.62
N ILE A 72 16.74 18.66 9.83
CA ILE A 72 17.01 19.97 9.25
C ILE A 72 16.90 21.02 10.36
N GLU A 73 17.92 21.87 10.47
CA GLU A 73 17.97 22.99 11.41
C GLU A 73 17.91 24.32 10.66
N SER A 74 17.31 25.34 11.29
CA SER A 74 17.24 26.71 10.79
C SER A 74 17.75 27.70 11.83
N THR A 75 18.32 28.80 11.39
CA THR A 75 18.64 29.92 12.27
C THR A 75 17.36 30.67 12.60
N PHE A 76 17.12 30.85 13.92
CA PHE A 76 15.90 31.48 14.42
C PHE A 76 15.90 33.01 14.26
N ASP A 77 17.08 33.65 14.38
CA ASP A 77 17.29 35.07 14.24
C ASP A 77 18.74 35.38 13.88
N GLN A 78 19.09 36.68 13.85
CA GLN A 78 20.47 37.13 13.61
C GLN A 78 21.49 36.68 14.69
N SER A 79 21.07 35.99 15.74
CA SER A 79 21.96 35.48 16.77
C SER A 79 22.76 34.24 16.31
N GLY A 80 22.37 33.61 15.21
CA GLY A 80 22.98 32.39 14.69
C GLY A 80 22.66 31.14 15.52
N PHE A 81 21.66 31.21 16.40
CA PHE A 81 21.21 30.06 17.17
C PHE A 81 20.39 29.11 16.26
N LEU A 82 20.85 27.87 16.13
CA LEU A 82 20.17 26.85 15.34
C LEU A 82 19.03 26.22 16.15
N ILE A 83 17.88 26.09 15.53
CA ILE A 83 16.74 25.33 16.04
C ILE A 83 16.31 24.30 15.02
N ASN A 84 15.81 23.17 15.48
CA ASN A 84 15.20 22.17 14.61
C ASN A 84 14.02 22.79 13.84
N LEU A 85 13.97 22.56 12.52
CA LEU A 85 12.80 22.85 11.71
C LEU A 85 11.71 21.85 12.10
N TYR A 86 10.86 22.27 13.02
CA TYR A 86 9.83 21.43 13.61
C TYR A 86 8.70 21.17 12.61
N LEU A 87 8.34 19.91 12.44
CA LEU A 87 7.22 19.45 11.62
C LEU A 87 6.24 18.66 12.48
N VAL A 88 4.96 18.98 12.41
CA VAL A 88 3.91 18.21 13.10
C VAL A 88 3.73 16.84 12.43
N ALA A 89 3.51 15.80 13.24
CA ALA A 89 3.16 14.51 12.70
C ALA A 89 1.88 14.59 11.84
N GLY A 90 1.99 14.16 10.58
CA GLY A 90 0.91 14.27 9.59
C GLY A 90 1.09 15.44 8.61
N ASP A 91 1.92 16.44 8.89
CA ASP A 91 2.20 17.50 7.91
C ASP A 91 3.14 16.99 6.81
N ILE A 92 2.90 17.47 5.60
CA ILE A 92 3.79 17.30 4.45
C ILE A 92 4.29 18.68 4.03
N PRO A 93 5.61 18.95 4.07
CA PRO A 93 6.16 20.25 3.71
C PRO A 93 6.15 20.48 2.19
N GLY A 94 6.13 21.75 1.77
CA GLY A 94 6.50 22.14 0.42
C GLY A 94 8.01 22.32 0.33
N ILE A 95 8.69 21.59 -0.56
CA ILE A 95 10.14 21.64 -0.77
C ILE A 95 10.42 21.90 -2.23
N GLU A 96 10.84 23.12 -2.56
CA GLU A 96 11.15 23.57 -3.93
C GLU A 96 12.15 24.75 -3.87
N ASP A 97 12.72 25.12 -5.00
CA ASP A 97 13.55 26.32 -5.14
C ASP A 97 12.65 27.55 -5.27
N PHE A 98 12.43 28.29 -4.14
CA PHE A 98 11.52 29.43 -4.11
C PHE A 98 12.16 30.75 -4.56
N ASP A 99 13.48 30.91 -4.46
CA ASP A 99 14.16 32.14 -4.88
C ASP A 99 14.85 32.04 -6.24
N GLY A 100 14.91 30.86 -6.82
CA GLY A 100 15.41 30.60 -8.17
C GLY A 100 16.94 30.55 -8.27
N ASP A 101 17.62 30.29 -7.15
CA ASP A 101 19.07 30.23 -7.09
C ASP A 101 19.66 28.82 -7.29
N GLY A 102 18.80 27.79 -7.25
CA GLY A 102 19.10 26.39 -7.54
C GLY A 102 19.25 25.49 -6.32
N ASP A 103 19.18 26.00 -5.10
CA ASP A 103 19.06 25.17 -3.91
C ASP A 103 17.59 25.05 -3.42
N LEU A 104 17.30 24.09 -2.56
CA LEU A 104 15.92 23.78 -2.15
C LEU A 104 15.54 24.52 -0.87
N ASP A 105 14.46 25.27 -0.92
CA ASP A 105 13.81 25.93 0.20
C ASP A 105 12.66 25.11 0.77
N ILE A 106 12.16 25.49 1.97
CA ILE A 106 11.11 24.75 2.68
C ILE A 106 10.02 25.68 3.19
N VAL A 107 8.75 25.30 2.90
CA VAL A 107 7.57 25.89 3.54
C VAL A 107 6.84 24.85 4.37
N VAL A 108 6.40 25.23 5.56
CA VAL A 108 5.63 24.38 6.50
C VAL A 108 4.59 25.24 7.21
N PHE A 109 3.57 24.62 7.82
CA PHE A 109 2.72 25.35 8.76
C PHE A 109 3.34 25.41 10.15
N TYR A 110 3.09 26.49 10.88
CA TYR A 110 3.49 26.60 12.28
C TYR A 110 2.72 25.63 13.17
N LEU A 111 3.41 25.00 14.13
CA LEU A 111 2.80 24.17 15.18
C LEU A 111 1.63 24.86 15.90
N ILE A 112 1.73 26.16 16.14
CA ILE A 112 0.72 26.96 16.82
C ILE A 112 0.43 28.15 15.92
N GLY A 113 -0.53 28.01 15.04
CA GLY A 113 -0.90 29.07 14.11
C GLY A 113 -1.42 28.51 12.81
N THR A 114 -1.81 29.41 11.95
CA THR A 114 -2.45 29.11 10.67
C THR A 114 -1.67 29.73 9.51
N SER A 115 -0.49 30.32 9.80
CA SER A 115 0.40 30.92 8.82
C SER A 115 1.55 29.99 8.48
N MET A 116 2.13 30.19 7.31
CA MET A 116 3.14 29.34 6.71
C MET A 116 4.48 30.08 6.60
N PRO A 117 5.51 29.75 7.42
CA PRO A 117 6.85 30.31 7.25
C PRO A 117 7.54 29.74 6.01
N LEU A 118 8.42 30.55 5.42
CA LEU A 118 9.41 30.13 4.44
C LEU A 118 10.78 30.07 5.10
N TYR A 119 11.41 28.92 5.02
CA TYR A 119 12.79 28.69 5.39
C TYR A 119 13.62 28.65 4.11
N ARG A 120 14.45 29.68 3.93
CA ARG A 120 15.33 29.76 2.76
C ARG A 120 16.64 29.03 3.02
N ASN A 121 17.08 28.22 2.09
CA ASN A 121 18.42 27.67 2.10
C ASN A 121 19.43 28.75 1.68
N LEU A 122 20.57 28.77 2.28
CA LEU A 122 21.67 29.70 2.02
C LEU A 122 22.91 28.98 1.49
N SER A 123 22.76 27.81 0.94
CA SER A 123 23.86 27.00 0.44
C SER A 123 24.58 27.68 -0.73
N VAL A 124 23.82 28.21 -1.66
CA VAL A 124 24.35 28.94 -2.84
C VAL A 124 24.99 30.26 -2.43
N GLU A 125 24.34 31.07 -1.58
CA GLU A 125 24.89 32.35 -1.08
C GLU A 125 26.16 32.14 -0.23
N SER A 126 26.26 31.00 0.45
CA SER A 126 27.45 30.64 1.23
C SER A 126 28.58 30.06 0.40
N GLY A 127 28.36 29.84 -0.90
CA GLY A 127 29.35 29.36 -1.85
C GLY A 127 29.54 27.85 -1.88
N TYR A 128 28.60 27.09 -1.33
CA TYR A 128 28.61 25.62 -1.36
C TYR A 128 27.86 25.02 -2.57
N GLY A 129 27.30 25.87 -3.45
CA GLY A 129 26.36 25.42 -4.46
C GLY A 129 25.11 24.85 -3.80
N CYS A 130 24.51 23.80 -4.35
CA CYS A 130 23.37 23.13 -3.70
C CYS A 130 23.79 22.06 -2.66
N ASP A 131 25.08 21.83 -2.40
CA ASP A 131 25.56 20.67 -1.60
C ASP A 131 25.54 20.93 -0.09
N SER A 132 24.61 21.77 0.39
CA SER A 132 24.44 22.02 1.82
C SER A 132 22.97 22.33 2.17
N LEU A 133 22.63 22.16 3.45
CA LEU A 133 21.30 22.47 3.98
C LEU A 133 21.45 23.49 5.13
N ILE A 134 21.57 24.78 4.76
CA ILE A 134 21.82 25.89 5.67
C ILE A 134 20.62 26.83 5.65
N PHE A 135 19.67 26.65 6.53
CA PHE A 135 18.41 27.38 6.49
C PHE A 135 18.38 28.61 7.39
N GLU A 136 17.72 29.66 6.91
CA GLU A 136 17.26 30.81 7.72
C GLU A 136 15.73 30.96 7.61
N THR A 137 15.09 31.46 8.64
CA THR A 137 13.69 31.88 8.55
C THR A 137 13.59 33.18 7.75
N TYR A 138 13.20 33.08 6.48
CA TYR A 138 13.08 34.23 5.58
C TYR A 138 11.78 35.00 5.82
N SER A 139 10.65 34.32 5.91
CA SER A 139 9.33 34.90 6.18
C SER A 139 8.60 34.06 7.22
N SER A 140 7.85 34.72 8.09
CA SER A 140 6.97 34.05 9.08
C SER A 140 5.54 33.83 8.59
N CYS A 141 5.16 34.39 7.43
CA CYS A 141 3.88 34.17 6.78
C CYS A 141 4.00 34.39 5.26
N TRP A 142 4.69 33.47 4.63
CA TRP A 142 4.82 33.43 3.18
C TRP A 142 3.44 33.29 2.53
N GLY A 143 3.20 34.02 1.45
CA GLY A 143 1.91 34.03 0.75
C GLY A 143 0.87 34.98 1.31
N GLU A 144 1.14 35.64 2.45
CA GLU A 144 0.24 36.63 3.12
C GLU A 144 -1.19 36.08 3.34
N PHE A 145 -1.30 34.79 3.67
CA PHE A 145 -2.57 34.12 3.98
C PHE A 145 -2.52 33.32 5.28
N SER A 146 -3.68 32.87 5.75
CA SER A 146 -3.80 31.87 6.81
C SER A 146 -4.99 30.97 6.60
N GLU A 147 -4.88 29.72 6.99
CA GLU A 147 -6.01 28.79 7.02
C GLU A 147 -6.99 29.13 8.13
N SER A 148 -8.26 28.87 7.88
CA SER A 148 -9.29 28.96 8.91
C SER A 148 -9.26 27.71 9.79
N THR A 149 -9.40 27.89 11.09
CA THR A 149 -9.43 26.79 12.07
C THR A 149 -10.82 26.15 12.25
N SER A 150 -11.82 26.60 11.50
CA SER A 150 -13.21 26.17 11.68
C SER A 150 -13.91 25.75 10.38
N ASN A 151 -13.30 26.02 9.24
CA ASN A 151 -13.81 25.67 7.92
C ASN A 151 -12.66 25.63 6.91
N ASN A 152 -12.88 25.09 5.71
CA ASN A 152 -11.88 24.99 4.64
C ASN A 152 -11.69 26.31 3.88
N LEU A 153 -11.76 27.47 4.56
CA LEU A 153 -11.59 28.77 3.95
C LEU A 153 -10.24 29.37 4.26
N ILE A 154 -9.75 30.16 3.33
CA ILE A 154 -8.49 30.89 3.45
C ILE A 154 -8.79 32.35 3.80
N ASN A 155 -8.03 32.90 4.75
CA ASN A 155 -8.02 34.32 5.06
C ASN A 155 -6.84 34.95 4.32
N PHE A 156 -7.12 35.88 3.44
CA PHE A 156 -6.12 36.59 2.62
C PHE A 156 -5.69 37.91 3.22
N ASP A 157 -4.67 38.53 2.64
CA ASP A 157 -4.13 39.84 3.04
C ASP A 157 -3.67 39.90 4.51
N ILE A 158 -3.13 38.79 5.01
CA ILE A 158 -2.61 38.69 6.36
C ILE A 158 -1.31 39.48 6.45
N SER A 159 -1.28 40.53 7.29
CA SER A 159 -0.08 41.30 7.47
C SER A 159 0.96 40.58 8.33
N CYS A 160 2.08 40.21 7.74
CA CYS A 160 3.26 39.73 8.46
C CYS A 160 4.01 40.83 9.23
N LYS A 161 3.48 42.04 9.20
CA LYS A 161 4.11 43.21 9.87
C LYS A 161 3.77 43.23 11.37
N GLY A 162 4.71 42.84 12.21
CA GLY A 162 4.59 43.21 13.60
C GLY A 162 5.14 42.33 14.70
N GLY A 163 5.94 41.34 14.39
CA GLY A 163 6.73 40.69 15.42
C GLY A 163 8.15 40.40 14.90
N PRO A 164 9.17 40.46 15.76
CA PRO A 164 10.41 39.79 15.41
C PRO A 164 10.08 38.35 15.02
N VAL A 165 10.73 37.82 13.99
CA VAL A 165 10.74 36.38 13.69
C VAL A 165 10.90 35.65 15.02
N GLY A 166 9.89 34.87 15.43
CA GLY A 166 9.93 34.17 16.73
C GLY A 166 8.99 34.65 17.83
N GLN A 167 8.11 35.65 17.62
CA GLN A 167 7.03 35.86 18.58
C GLN A 167 5.91 34.87 18.26
N PRO A 168 5.53 33.98 19.21
CA PRO A 168 4.38 33.10 19.01
C PRO A 168 3.14 33.97 18.78
N ILE A 169 2.39 33.68 17.72
CA ILE A 169 1.02 34.17 17.57
C ILE A 169 0.27 33.83 18.85
N PRO A 170 -0.60 34.71 19.37
CA PRO A 170 -1.22 34.50 20.68
C PRO A 170 -1.82 33.09 20.82
N SER A 171 -1.37 32.37 21.82
CA SER A 171 -1.59 30.92 22.06
C SER A 171 -3.04 30.54 22.45
N ASN A 172 -4.03 31.35 22.16
CA ASN A 172 -5.44 31.12 22.50
C ASN A 172 -6.29 30.67 21.29
N GLY A 173 -5.68 30.47 20.13
CA GLY A 173 -6.33 29.88 18.96
C GLY A 173 -6.29 28.35 18.99
N PRO A 174 -7.20 27.64 18.28
CA PRO A 174 -7.08 26.21 18.02
C PRO A 174 -5.73 25.95 17.34
N LYS A 175 -5.12 24.82 17.66
CA LYS A 175 -3.89 24.36 17.02
C LYS A 175 -4.20 23.93 15.59
N HIS A 176 -3.29 24.22 14.68
CA HIS A 176 -3.28 23.61 13.36
C HIS A 176 -3.29 22.08 13.52
N ALA A 177 -4.16 21.40 12.79
CA ALA A 177 -4.40 19.98 12.99
C ALA A 177 -3.58 19.08 12.05
N GLY A 178 -3.03 19.61 10.96
CA GLY A 178 -2.23 18.96 9.94
C GLY A 178 -2.58 19.43 8.54
N SER A 179 -1.56 19.69 7.71
CA SER A 179 -1.73 20.06 6.29
C SER A 179 -0.69 19.42 5.40
N SER A 180 -1.09 19.14 4.17
CA SER A 180 -0.19 18.76 3.09
C SER A 180 0.02 19.96 2.15
N ILE A 181 1.26 20.20 1.76
CA ILE A 181 1.64 21.34 0.91
C ILE A 181 2.32 20.80 -0.34
N LEU A 182 1.76 21.12 -1.52
CA LEU A 182 2.46 21.01 -2.78
C LEU A 182 2.68 22.41 -3.34
N ALA A 183 3.96 22.81 -3.49
CA ALA A 183 4.35 24.03 -4.16
C ALA A 183 4.75 23.72 -5.60
N PHE A 184 4.21 24.45 -6.58
CA PHE A 184 4.50 24.26 -7.99
C PHE A 184 3.97 25.46 -8.80
N ASP A 185 4.50 25.66 -9.98
CA ASP A 185 4.00 26.68 -10.91
C ASP A 185 2.87 26.07 -11.77
N GLN A 186 1.61 26.31 -11.36
CA GLN A 186 0.42 25.72 -12.00
C GLN A 186 0.15 26.36 -13.38
N ASN A 187 0.33 27.68 -13.48
CA ASN A 187 -0.07 28.46 -14.64
C ASN A 187 1.10 28.84 -15.58
N GLU A 188 2.32 28.37 -15.29
CA GLU A 188 3.55 28.61 -16.04
C GLU A 188 3.94 30.11 -16.12
N ASP A 189 3.63 30.87 -15.07
CA ASP A 189 4.01 32.28 -14.97
C ASP A 189 5.37 32.50 -14.28
N GLY A 190 6.04 31.43 -13.88
CA GLY A 190 7.34 31.42 -13.22
C GLY A 190 7.27 31.68 -11.72
N LYS A 191 6.10 31.60 -11.11
CA LYS A 191 5.91 31.81 -9.68
C LYS A 191 5.38 30.54 -9.03
N MET A 192 5.79 30.30 -7.77
CA MET A 192 5.29 29.15 -7.02
C MET A 192 3.90 29.41 -6.50
N ASP A 193 2.94 28.61 -6.95
CA ASP A 193 1.59 28.49 -6.42
C ASP A 193 1.52 27.40 -5.34
N LEU A 194 0.38 27.25 -4.70
CA LEU A 194 0.14 26.23 -3.68
C LEU A 194 -1.08 25.37 -3.99
N LEU A 195 -0.96 24.08 -3.69
CA LEU A 195 -2.08 23.18 -3.53
C LEU A 195 -2.05 22.61 -2.12
N LEU A 196 -3.09 22.87 -1.35
CA LEU A 196 -3.17 22.55 0.06
C LEU A 196 -4.23 21.48 0.33
N GLY A 197 -3.90 20.51 1.20
CA GLY A 197 -4.85 19.59 1.78
C GLY A 197 -4.86 19.71 3.29
N ASP A 198 -6.04 19.67 3.91
CA ASP A 198 -6.23 19.80 5.36
C ASP A 198 -6.74 18.49 5.95
N VAL A 199 -6.28 18.15 7.16
CA VAL A 199 -6.61 16.91 7.88
C VAL A 199 -8.12 16.72 8.14
N SER A 200 -8.91 17.79 8.06
CA SER A 200 -10.35 17.78 8.38
C SER A 200 -11.25 17.82 7.15
N TYR A 201 -10.69 17.96 5.96
CA TYR A 201 -11.45 18.18 4.72
C TYR A 201 -11.04 17.18 3.63
N ASN A 202 -11.93 17.03 2.66
CA ASN A 202 -11.84 16.05 1.58
C ASN A 202 -11.39 16.64 0.24
N THR A 203 -11.27 17.95 0.12
CA THR A 203 -10.90 18.63 -1.12
C THR A 203 -9.58 19.36 -0.98
N MET A 204 -8.87 19.48 -2.10
CA MET A 204 -7.67 20.30 -2.21
C MET A 204 -8.05 21.76 -2.46
N VAL A 205 -7.28 22.69 -1.86
CA VAL A 205 -7.43 24.13 -2.07
C VAL A 205 -6.23 24.65 -2.87
N TYR A 206 -6.48 25.19 -4.05
CA TYR A 206 -5.46 25.82 -4.87
C TYR A 206 -5.41 27.32 -4.61
N LEU A 207 -4.20 27.86 -4.43
CA LEU A 207 -3.90 29.26 -4.24
C LEU A 207 -2.89 29.73 -5.28
N GLN A 208 -3.28 30.68 -6.10
CA GLN A 208 -2.40 31.29 -7.09
C GLN A 208 -1.60 32.43 -6.49
N ASN A 209 -0.30 32.47 -6.77
CA ASN A 209 0.61 33.55 -6.38
C ASN A 209 0.64 34.64 -7.46
N ASP A 210 0.24 35.85 -7.15
CA ASP A 210 0.27 36.99 -8.08
C ASP A 210 1.50 37.90 -7.95
N ALA A 211 2.40 37.61 -7.00
CA ALA A 211 3.62 38.38 -6.77
C ALA A 211 4.89 37.67 -7.26
N SER A 212 5.85 37.37 -6.42
CA SER A 212 7.05 36.59 -6.76
C SER A 212 7.13 35.34 -5.90
N SER A 213 7.87 34.30 -6.34
CA SER A 213 7.95 33.06 -5.54
C SER A 213 8.56 33.31 -4.16
N LEU A 214 9.57 34.15 -4.02
CA LEU A 214 10.19 34.46 -2.74
C LEU A 214 9.32 35.36 -1.85
N ASN A 215 8.64 36.37 -2.42
CA ASN A 215 7.74 37.29 -1.69
C ASN A 215 6.33 37.11 -2.25
N ALA A 216 5.73 35.96 -1.94
CA ALA A 216 4.44 35.60 -2.47
C ALA A 216 3.28 36.39 -1.85
N HIS A 217 2.26 36.56 -2.66
CA HIS A 217 0.95 37.06 -2.25
C HIS A 217 -0.10 36.19 -2.94
N MET A 218 -0.95 35.53 -2.16
CA MET A 218 -1.99 34.64 -2.71
C MET A 218 -3.22 35.45 -3.10
N ASP A 219 -3.64 35.33 -4.38
CA ASP A 219 -4.76 36.09 -4.93
C ASP A 219 -6.11 35.47 -4.52
N SER A 220 -6.88 36.24 -3.75
CA SER A 220 -8.21 35.84 -3.30
C SER A 220 -9.25 35.68 -4.42
N ASN A 221 -8.98 36.20 -5.64
CA ASN A 221 -9.92 36.09 -6.77
C ASN A 221 -9.75 34.82 -7.59
N THR A 222 -8.63 34.10 -7.43
CA THR A 222 -8.30 32.91 -8.21
C THR A 222 -8.30 31.62 -7.39
N VAL A 223 -8.69 31.69 -6.10
CA VAL A 223 -8.75 30.52 -5.22
C VAL A 223 -9.73 29.47 -5.73
N ASP A 224 -9.28 28.21 -5.77
CA ASP A 224 -10.13 27.05 -6.08
C ASP A 224 -10.21 26.13 -4.86
N TYR A 225 -11.38 26.07 -4.21
CA TYR A 225 -11.65 25.25 -3.03
C TYR A 225 -11.99 23.77 -3.33
N SER A 226 -11.99 23.41 -4.59
CA SER A 226 -12.32 22.05 -5.06
C SER A 226 -11.45 21.68 -6.26
N PHE A 227 -10.16 21.87 -6.12
CA PHE A 227 -9.21 21.69 -7.23
C PHE A 227 -9.11 20.23 -7.69
N PRO A 228 -9.05 19.99 -9.01
CA PRO A 228 -9.31 20.93 -10.11
C PRO A 228 -10.81 21.09 -10.36
N SER A 229 -11.37 22.30 -10.16
CA SER A 229 -12.82 22.55 -10.33
C SER A 229 -13.27 22.55 -11.79
N TYR A 230 -12.37 22.60 -12.74
CA TYR A 230 -12.64 22.54 -14.19
C TYR A 230 -12.77 21.10 -14.73
N ASP A 231 -12.46 20.10 -13.94
CA ASP A 231 -12.63 18.68 -14.24
C ASP A 231 -13.22 17.94 -13.03
N THR A 232 -12.88 16.71 -12.78
CA THR A 232 -13.26 15.95 -11.59
C THR A 232 -12.45 16.41 -10.39
N PRO A 233 -13.05 17.10 -9.39
CA PRO A 233 -12.30 17.53 -8.21
C PRO A 233 -11.70 16.36 -7.43
N ALA A 234 -10.48 16.53 -6.94
CA ALA A 234 -9.85 15.56 -6.06
C ALA A 234 -10.61 15.49 -4.72
N ASN A 235 -11.35 14.39 -4.52
CA ASN A 235 -12.19 14.16 -3.35
C ASN A 235 -11.83 12.81 -2.72
N VAL A 236 -10.79 12.78 -1.89
CA VAL A 236 -10.26 11.57 -1.26
C VAL A 236 -10.81 11.34 0.15
N GLU A 237 -11.97 11.91 0.44
CA GLU A 237 -12.76 11.86 1.67
C GLU A 237 -12.16 12.64 2.84
N ILE A 238 -10.90 12.46 3.21
CA ILE A 238 -10.26 13.22 4.28
C ILE A 238 -8.76 13.32 4.05
N PHE A 239 -8.18 14.46 4.40
CA PHE A 239 -6.75 14.75 4.39
C PHE A 239 -6.08 14.43 3.05
N PRO A 240 -6.47 15.05 1.94
CA PRO A 240 -5.82 14.85 0.66
C PRO A 240 -4.37 15.33 0.69
N ALA A 241 -3.47 14.56 0.09
CA ALA A 241 -2.09 14.95 -0.16
C ALA A 241 -1.78 14.81 -1.65
N ALA A 242 -1.14 15.83 -2.21
CA ALA A 242 -0.83 15.88 -3.63
C ALA A 242 0.67 15.70 -3.88
N TYR A 243 1.00 14.98 -4.95
CA TYR A 243 2.35 14.74 -5.44
C TYR A 243 2.43 15.09 -6.92
N TYR A 244 3.49 15.79 -7.31
CA TYR A 244 3.69 16.27 -8.68
C TYR A 244 4.89 15.57 -9.31
N VAL A 245 4.63 14.54 -10.10
CA VAL A 245 5.64 13.62 -10.65
C VAL A 245 5.21 13.11 -12.03
N ASP A 246 6.15 12.98 -12.97
CA ASP A 246 5.89 12.39 -14.29
C ASP A 246 5.74 10.87 -14.17
N VAL A 247 4.50 10.40 -14.07
CA VAL A 247 4.19 8.96 -13.98
C VAL A 247 3.79 8.37 -15.33
N THR A 248 3.45 9.20 -16.30
CA THR A 248 3.17 8.74 -17.67
C THR A 248 4.44 8.62 -18.52
N ASN A 249 5.55 9.18 -18.03
CA ASN A 249 6.84 9.25 -18.71
C ASN A 249 6.75 9.99 -20.08
N ASP A 250 5.92 11.03 -20.13
CA ASP A 250 5.75 11.89 -21.30
C ASP A 250 6.60 13.18 -21.23
N GLY A 251 7.33 13.36 -20.13
CA GLY A 251 8.17 14.51 -19.82
C GLY A 251 7.44 15.66 -19.14
N LYS A 252 6.16 15.50 -18.79
CA LYS A 252 5.39 16.42 -17.97
C LYS A 252 5.06 15.77 -16.64
N LYS A 253 5.16 16.54 -15.58
CA LYS A 253 4.75 16.03 -14.27
C LYS A 253 3.23 15.97 -14.17
N ASP A 254 2.71 14.82 -13.77
CA ASP A 254 1.31 14.55 -13.49
C ASP A 254 0.98 14.87 -12.03
N LEU A 255 -0.31 14.91 -11.68
CA LEU A 255 -0.76 15.10 -10.32
C LEU A 255 -1.31 13.78 -9.77
N LEU A 256 -0.71 13.32 -8.67
CA LEU A 256 -1.24 12.23 -7.86
C LEU A 256 -1.86 12.79 -6.59
N VAL A 257 -3.05 12.30 -6.21
CA VAL A 257 -3.68 12.68 -4.94
C VAL A 257 -4.07 11.42 -4.18
N ALA A 258 -3.66 11.35 -2.92
CA ALA A 258 -4.01 10.25 -2.03
C ALA A 258 -4.33 10.78 -0.63
N PRO A 259 -5.10 10.05 0.21
CA PRO A 259 -5.32 10.44 1.60
C PRO A 259 -4.05 10.29 2.42
N ASN A 260 -3.75 11.27 3.28
CA ASN A 260 -2.63 11.25 4.23
C ASN A 260 -3.10 10.88 5.65
N SER A 261 -4.16 10.12 5.78
CA SER A 261 -4.70 9.68 7.07
C SER A 261 -4.49 8.18 7.27
N LEU A 262 -4.13 7.77 8.48
CA LEU A 262 -3.92 6.36 8.81
C LEU A 262 -5.23 5.63 9.22
N THR A 263 -6.29 6.33 9.56
CA THR A 263 -7.42 5.71 10.29
C THR A 263 -8.82 6.23 9.98
N SER A 264 -9.02 7.14 9.06
CA SER A 264 -10.35 7.78 8.91
C SER A 264 -10.67 8.19 7.48
N HIS A 265 -10.17 7.44 6.50
CA HIS A 265 -10.40 7.70 5.08
C HIS A 265 -11.05 6.49 4.42
N LEU A 266 -11.66 6.72 3.27
CA LEU A 266 -12.02 5.64 2.37
C LEU A 266 -10.72 4.96 1.93
N ASN A 267 -10.57 3.71 2.28
CA ASN A 267 -9.33 2.93 2.10
C ASN A 267 -9.38 2.01 0.87
N VAL A 268 -10.24 2.36 -0.09
CA VAL A 268 -10.33 1.78 -1.43
C VAL A 268 -10.38 2.91 -2.46
N ASN A 269 -9.91 2.68 -3.67
CA ASN A 269 -9.88 3.71 -4.73
C ASN A 269 -9.25 5.03 -4.26
N SER A 270 -8.15 4.93 -3.54
CA SER A 270 -7.54 6.05 -2.82
C SER A 270 -6.29 6.63 -3.48
N SER A 271 -5.95 6.22 -4.70
CA SER A 271 -4.80 6.70 -5.45
C SER A 271 -5.25 7.36 -6.76
N TRP A 272 -5.50 8.67 -6.71
CA TRP A 272 -6.08 9.42 -7.82
C TRP A 272 -4.99 9.94 -8.76
N LEU A 273 -5.11 9.65 -10.05
CA LEU A 273 -4.23 10.13 -11.11
C LEU A 273 -4.92 11.18 -11.96
N TYR A 274 -4.23 12.30 -12.15
CA TYR A 274 -4.58 13.34 -13.12
C TYR A 274 -3.40 13.52 -14.08
N GLU A 275 -3.64 13.28 -15.34
CA GLU A 275 -2.64 13.45 -16.42
C GLU A 275 -2.48 14.93 -16.77
N ASN A 276 -1.24 15.37 -16.94
CA ASN A 276 -0.90 16.74 -17.32
C ASN A 276 -1.07 16.95 -18.82
N THR A 277 -2.08 17.72 -19.21
CA THR A 277 -2.37 18.06 -20.61
C THR A 277 -1.32 18.95 -21.25
N GLY A 278 -0.53 19.67 -20.46
CA GLY A 278 0.37 20.74 -20.90
C GLY A 278 -0.35 22.07 -21.17
N ASN A 279 -1.64 22.20 -20.87
CA ASN A 279 -2.37 23.46 -21.00
C ASN A 279 -2.55 24.10 -19.61
N PRO A 280 -1.99 25.29 -19.34
CA PRO A 280 -2.05 25.89 -18.00
C PRO A 280 -3.48 26.18 -17.48
N ASN A 281 -4.49 26.29 -18.34
CA ASN A 281 -5.87 26.62 -17.95
C ASN A 281 -6.69 25.39 -17.51
N ASP A 282 -6.34 24.21 -18.04
CA ASP A 282 -6.96 22.92 -17.76
C ASP A 282 -5.86 21.84 -17.70
N ARG A 283 -4.86 22.08 -16.83
CA ARG A 283 -3.62 21.31 -16.80
C ARG A 283 -3.85 19.84 -16.50
N PHE A 284 -4.74 19.51 -15.56
CA PHE A 284 -4.92 18.18 -15.03
C PHE A 284 -6.27 17.58 -15.42
N ASN A 285 -6.24 16.51 -16.21
CA ASN A 285 -7.41 15.68 -16.53
C ASN A 285 -7.44 14.47 -15.60
N PHE A 286 -8.57 14.21 -14.96
CA PHE A 286 -8.78 13.01 -14.19
C PHE A 286 -8.70 11.77 -15.09
N VAL A 287 -7.93 10.76 -14.65
CA VAL A 287 -7.77 9.49 -15.35
C VAL A 287 -8.46 8.37 -14.60
N GLN A 288 -8.08 8.18 -13.33
CA GLN A 288 -8.57 7.09 -12.48
C GLN A 288 -8.31 7.39 -11.00
N ASN A 289 -9.00 6.68 -10.10
CA ASN A 289 -8.85 6.83 -8.65
C ASN A 289 -8.21 5.60 -7.95
N ASP A 290 -7.73 4.65 -8.73
CA ASP A 290 -7.12 3.39 -8.33
C ASP A 290 -5.72 3.18 -8.95
N PHE A 291 -5.02 4.26 -9.28
CA PHE A 291 -3.70 4.24 -9.90
C PHE A 291 -2.70 3.41 -9.07
N LEU A 292 -1.98 2.49 -9.73
CA LEU A 292 -1.09 1.46 -9.18
C LEU A 292 -1.78 0.32 -8.43
N ILE A 293 -3.09 0.42 -8.17
CA ILE A 293 -3.86 -0.63 -7.50
C ILE A 293 -4.94 -1.24 -8.39
N ASP A 294 -5.17 -0.69 -9.58
CA ASP A 294 -6.13 -1.14 -10.60
C ASP A 294 -5.95 -2.60 -11.05
N GLY A 295 -4.75 -3.14 -10.94
CA GLY A 295 -4.44 -4.55 -11.22
C GLY A 295 -4.27 -5.42 -9.99
N THR A 296 -4.70 -4.96 -8.81
CA THR A 296 -4.56 -5.66 -7.52
C THR A 296 -5.92 -5.84 -6.85
N ILE A 297 -6.01 -6.83 -5.95
CA ILE A 297 -7.16 -6.91 -5.05
C ILE A 297 -6.97 -5.85 -3.96
N ASP A 298 -7.75 -4.78 -4.02
CA ASP A 298 -7.82 -3.74 -2.98
C ASP A 298 -9.19 -3.79 -2.29
N LEU A 299 -9.23 -4.27 -1.07
CA LEU A 299 -10.46 -4.48 -0.31
C LEU A 299 -10.52 -3.62 0.95
N GLY A 300 -9.79 -2.51 0.97
CA GLY A 300 -9.71 -1.64 2.13
C GLY A 300 -8.63 -2.06 3.11
N SER A 301 -8.98 -2.55 4.29
CA SER A 301 -7.99 -2.90 5.32
C SER A 301 -8.13 -4.32 5.83
N TYR A 302 -7.01 -4.94 6.20
CA TYR A 302 -6.93 -6.24 6.85
C TYR A 302 -7.51 -7.39 6.03
N SER A 303 -6.99 -7.58 4.83
CA SER A 303 -7.38 -8.70 3.96
C SER A 303 -7.09 -10.06 4.60
N TYR A 304 -7.98 -10.99 4.31
CA TYR A 304 -7.87 -12.40 4.70
C TYR A 304 -8.29 -13.27 3.52
N PRO A 305 -7.36 -13.74 2.70
CA PRO A 305 -7.66 -14.71 1.64
C PRO A 305 -8.00 -16.06 2.23
N PHE A 306 -8.90 -16.81 1.61
CA PHE A 306 -9.20 -18.20 1.92
C PHE A 306 -9.81 -18.91 0.70
N PHE A 307 -9.84 -20.22 0.73
CA PHE A 307 -10.29 -21.05 -0.38
C PHE A 307 -11.41 -21.98 0.03
N PHE A 308 -12.36 -22.14 -0.86
CA PHE A 308 -13.50 -23.02 -0.69
C PHE A 308 -14.15 -23.28 -2.05
N ASP A 309 -14.47 -24.53 -2.38
CA ASP A 309 -15.22 -24.89 -3.61
C ASP A 309 -16.71 -24.57 -3.37
N HIS A 310 -17.14 -23.38 -3.79
CA HIS A 310 -18.51 -22.91 -3.56
C HIS A 310 -19.53 -23.59 -4.48
N ASN A 311 -19.16 -23.84 -5.73
CA ASN A 311 -20.07 -24.28 -6.77
C ASN A 311 -20.03 -25.82 -7.00
N GLY A 312 -19.17 -26.54 -6.28
CA GLY A 312 -19.03 -28.01 -6.33
C GLY A 312 -18.45 -28.51 -7.64
N ASP A 313 -17.65 -27.68 -8.35
CA ASP A 313 -17.02 -28.07 -9.62
C ASP A 313 -15.65 -28.75 -9.44
N GLY A 314 -15.13 -28.80 -8.22
CA GLY A 314 -13.87 -29.39 -7.84
C GLY A 314 -12.69 -28.44 -7.88
N LEU A 315 -12.87 -27.18 -8.31
CA LEU A 315 -11.86 -26.15 -8.25
C LEU A 315 -12.01 -25.33 -6.96
N GLN A 316 -10.88 -24.91 -6.42
CA GLN A 316 -10.92 -24.03 -5.27
C GLN A 316 -11.17 -22.58 -5.71
N ASP A 317 -12.25 -21.99 -5.22
CA ASP A 317 -12.56 -20.60 -5.43
C ASP A 317 -11.82 -19.71 -4.42
N LEU A 318 -11.48 -18.48 -4.82
CA LEU A 318 -10.82 -17.54 -3.93
C LEU A 318 -11.86 -16.62 -3.27
N PHE A 319 -11.79 -16.55 -1.97
CA PHE A 319 -12.51 -15.56 -1.18
C PHE A 319 -11.52 -14.64 -0.48
N VAL A 320 -11.87 -13.38 -0.35
CA VAL A 320 -11.08 -12.45 0.45
C VAL A 320 -12.01 -11.66 1.36
N ALA A 321 -11.89 -11.92 2.66
CA ALA A 321 -12.54 -11.09 3.66
C ALA A 321 -11.67 -9.87 3.96
N ASN A 322 -12.30 -8.75 4.31
CA ASN A 322 -11.59 -7.59 4.84
C ASN A 322 -11.87 -7.39 6.33
N GLY A 323 -11.04 -6.57 6.99
CA GLY A 323 -11.36 -6.10 8.33
C GLY A 323 -12.49 -5.11 8.27
N TYR A 324 -12.35 -4.12 7.41
CA TYR A 324 -13.36 -3.10 7.16
C TYR A 324 -13.04 -2.22 5.94
N ILE A 325 -14.07 -1.63 5.38
CA ILE A 325 -14.03 -0.44 4.55
C ILE A 325 -14.60 0.71 5.39
N TYR A 326 -13.92 1.84 5.43
CA TYR A 326 -14.49 3.06 6.01
C TYR A 326 -15.52 3.67 5.07
N ASN A 327 -16.67 4.06 5.61
CA ASN A 327 -17.58 4.92 4.89
C ASN A 327 -17.39 6.39 5.33
N PHE A 328 -17.94 7.34 4.56
CA PHE A 328 -17.83 8.77 4.82
C PHE A 328 -18.40 9.24 6.18
N LEU A 329 -19.11 8.35 6.91
CA LEU A 329 -19.60 8.60 8.27
C LEU A 329 -18.62 8.09 9.35
N GLY A 330 -17.48 7.51 8.95
CA GLY A 330 -16.51 6.90 9.85
C GLY A 330 -16.96 5.54 10.42
N ASN A 331 -18.03 4.93 9.85
CA ASN A 331 -18.42 3.58 10.23
C ASN A 331 -17.61 2.57 9.44
N THR A 332 -17.29 1.46 10.08
CA THR A 332 -16.64 0.30 9.47
C THR A 332 -17.67 -0.65 8.87
N ILE A 333 -17.29 -1.31 7.79
CA ILE A 333 -18.11 -2.32 7.13
C ILE A 333 -17.21 -3.49 6.74
N GLY A 334 -17.37 -4.62 7.44
CA GLY A 334 -16.75 -5.89 7.04
C GLY A 334 -17.51 -6.52 5.87
N THR A 335 -16.80 -7.14 4.95
CA THR A 335 -17.37 -7.86 3.80
C THR A 335 -16.48 -9.02 3.38
N ILE A 336 -17.04 -9.92 2.58
CA ILE A 336 -16.32 -11.01 1.93
C ILE A 336 -16.56 -10.91 0.43
N TYR A 337 -15.47 -10.82 -0.33
CA TYR A 337 -15.48 -10.86 -1.78
C TYR A 337 -15.34 -12.31 -2.24
N TYR A 338 -16.10 -12.67 -3.25
CA TYR A 338 -16.07 -14.01 -3.86
C TYR A 338 -15.58 -13.93 -5.29
N TYR A 339 -14.52 -14.64 -5.58
CA TYR A 339 -13.92 -14.83 -6.89
C TYR A 339 -14.04 -16.29 -7.29
N GLU A 340 -14.84 -16.59 -8.30
CA GLU A 340 -14.99 -17.94 -8.86
C GLU A 340 -13.75 -18.32 -9.67
N ASN A 341 -13.24 -19.51 -9.46
CA ASN A 341 -12.18 -20.08 -10.28
C ASN A 341 -12.78 -20.66 -11.57
N VAL A 342 -12.67 -19.91 -12.65
CA VAL A 342 -13.15 -20.31 -13.98
C VAL A 342 -12.06 -20.94 -14.84
N GLY A 343 -10.89 -21.20 -14.28
CA GLY A 343 -9.74 -21.79 -14.94
C GLY A 343 -9.74 -23.30 -14.94
N SER A 344 -8.64 -23.89 -14.51
CA SER A 344 -8.47 -25.32 -14.33
C SER A 344 -7.62 -25.61 -13.09
N ASP A 345 -7.52 -26.88 -12.71
CA ASP A 345 -6.67 -27.37 -11.62
C ASP A 345 -5.17 -27.10 -11.79
N THR A 346 -4.73 -26.80 -13.02
CA THR A 346 -3.31 -26.49 -13.32
C THR A 346 -3.09 -25.03 -13.75
N LEU A 347 -4.14 -24.32 -14.07
CA LEU A 347 -4.10 -22.90 -14.46
C LEU A 347 -5.34 -22.18 -13.88
N PRO A 348 -5.34 -21.82 -12.61
CA PRO A 348 -6.45 -21.14 -11.99
C PRO A 348 -6.63 -19.74 -12.59
N GLU A 349 -7.90 -19.34 -12.80
CA GLU A 349 -8.31 -18.02 -13.26
C GLU A 349 -9.50 -17.56 -12.43
N PHE A 350 -9.36 -16.43 -11.72
CA PHE A 350 -10.35 -15.95 -10.77
C PHE A 350 -11.14 -14.76 -11.32
N ASN A 351 -12.48 -14.89 -11.34
CA ASN A 351 -13.39 -13.83 -11.72
C ASN A 351 -14.20 -13.35 -10.51
N LEU A 352 -14.24 -12.04 -10.27
CA LEU A 352 -15.08 -11.45 -9.22
C LEU A 352 -16.57 -11.71 -9.55
N VAL A 353 -17.26 -12.42 -8.64
CA VAL A 353 -18.70 -12.72 -8.74
C VAL A 353 -19.49 -11.84 -7.79
N SER A 354 -18.97 -11.59 -6.58
CA SER A 354 -19.68 -10.78 -5.58
C SER A 354 -18.69 -10.02 -4.69
N ASP A 355 -19.00 -8.78 -4.39
CA ASP A 355 -18.33 -7.94 -3.40
C ASP A 355 -18.99 -7.98 -2.01
N ASP A 356 -20.07 -8.74 -1.89
CA ASP A 356 -20.82 -8.99 -0.65
C ASP A 356 -21.38 -10.42 -0.68
N TYR A 357 -20.52 -11.40 -0.44
CA TYR A 357 -20.88 -12.80 -0.48
C TYR A 357 -22.06 -13.10 0.43
N MET A 358 -23.12 -13.66 -0.13
CA MET A 358 -24.39 -13.98 0.54
C MET A 358 -25.06 -12.81 1.28
N GLY A 359 -24.67 -11.55 1.02
CA GLY A 359 -25.24 -10.37 1.69
C GLY A 359 -24.78 -10.21 3.14
N TRP A 360 -23.61 -10.73 3.49
CA TRP A 360 -23.13 -10.77 4.88
C TRP A 360 -22.73 -9.42 5.46
N ARG A 361 -22.61 -8.36 4.65
CA ARG A 361 -22.56 -6.99 5.19
C ARG A 361 -23.71 -6.70 6.16
N SER A 362 -24.88 -7.32 5.90
CA SER A 362 -26.06 -7.17 6.77
C SER A 362 -25.91 -7.78 8.16
N LEU A 363 -24.91 -8.65 8.40
CA LEU A 363 -24.61 -9.20 9.72
C LEU A 363 -24.00 -8.14 10.65
N GLY A 364 -23.42 -7.06 10.10
CA GLY A 364 -22.76 -6.00 10.87
C GLY A 364 -21.53 -6.49 11.64
N LEU A 365 -20.85 -7.51 11.12
CA LEU A 365 -19.61 -8.06 11.68
C LEU A 365 -18.41 -7.45 10.97
N ASP A 366 -17.40 -7.05 11.73
CA ASP A 366 -16.11 -6.63 11.22
C ASP A 366 -15.06 -7.74 11.43
N PHE A 367 -13.98 -7.70 10.63
CA PHE A 367 -12.89 -8.70 10.72
C PHE A 367 -13.37 -10.13 10.57
N MET A 368 -14.28 -10.39 9.65
CA MET A 368 -14.77 -11.73 9.36
C MET A 368 -13.62 -12.65 8.91
N ARG A 369 -13.42 -13.76 9.64
CA ARG A 369 -12.36 -14.75 9.39
C ARG A 369 -12.99 -16.13 9.36
N PRO A 370 -13.43 -16.59 8.19
CA PRO A 370 -14.04 -17.92 8.06
C PRO A 370 -12.99 -19.03 7.99
N THR A 371 -13.40 -20.20 8.44
CA THR A 371 -12.75 -21.49 8.24
C THR A 371 -13.82 -22.54 7.99
N PHE A 372 -13.50 -23.59 7.24
CA PHE A 372 -14.46 -24.58 6.78
C PHE A 372 -14.09 -25.99 7.24
N GLY A 373 -15.08 -26.81 7.49
CA GLY A 373 -14.92 -28.21 7.86
C GLY A 373 -16.27 -28.89 8.07
N ASP A 374 -16.37 -30.17 7.73
CA ASP A 374 -17.54 -30.99 7.99
C ASP A 374 -17.61 -31.26 9.50
N LEU A 375 -18.45 -30.49 10.22
CA LEU A 375 -18.53 -30.51 11.69
C LEU A 375 -19.59 -31.44 12.22
N ASP A 376 -20.54 -31.84 11.39
CA ASP A 376 -21.64 -32.76 11.80
C ASP A 376 -21.66 -34.07 11.00
N ASN A 377 -20.63 -34.26 10.14
CA ASN A 377 -20.41 -35.49 9.38
C ASN A 377 -21.54 -35.81 8.39
N ASP A 378 -22.15 -34.79 7.81
CA ASP A 378 -23.18 -34.94 6.78
C ASP A 378 -22.62 -34.93 5.36
N GLY A 379 -21.34 -34.58 5.20
CA GLY A 379 -20.55 -34.66 3.97
C GLY A 379 -20.42 -33.35 3.23
N ASP A 380 -20.96 -32.26 3.74
CA ASP A 380 -20.67 -30.92 3.25
C ASP A 380 -19.82 -30.10 4.27
N LEU A 381 -19.25 -28.99 3.81
CA LEU A 381 -18.37 -28.20 4.65
C LEU A 381 -19.13 -27.06 5.31
N ASP A 382 -19.23 -27.09 6.61
CA ASP A 382 -19.74 -26.02 7.45
C ASP A 382 -18.72 -24.88 7.59
N MET A 383 -19.15 -23.76 8.13
CA MET A 383 -18.29 -22.63 8.39
C MET A 383 -18.30 -22.21 9.85
N VAL A 384 -17.10 -21.98 10.41
CA VAL A 384 -16.89 -21.23 11.65
C VAL A 384 -16.24 -19.90 11.31
N LEU A 385 -16.88 -18.80 11.73
CA LEU A 385 -16.45 -17.44 11.45
C LEU A 385 -16.01 -16.75 12.74
N GLY A 386 -14.78 -16.22 12.76
CA GLY A 386 -14.29 -15.33 13.82
C GLY A 386 -14.59 -13.87 13.51
N ASP A 387 -14.79 -13.05 14.55
CA ASP A 387 -15.10 -11.63 14.42
C ASP A 387 -14.11 -10.69 15.14
N ALA A 388 -14.32 -9.38 15.01
CA ALA A 388 -13.53 -8.33 15.65
C ALA A 388 -13.54 -8.41 17.18
N ASN A 389 -14.61 -8.92 17.79
CA ASN A 389 -14.76 -9.02 19.24
C ASN A 389 -14.12 -10.27 19.82
N GLY A 390 -13.55 -11.14 18.97
CA GLY A 390 -12.95 -12.41 19.39
C GLY A 390 -13.96 -13.53 19.58
N LEU A 391 -15.17 -13.36 19.08
CA LEU A 391 -16.24 -14.35 19.14
C LEU A 391 -16.22 -15.26 17.91
N LEU A 392 -16.76 -16.46 18.06
CA LEU A 392 -16.97 -17.40 16.97
C LEU A 392 -18.47 -17.53 16.66
N HIS A 393 -18.78 -17.73 15.38
CA HIS A 393 -20.14 -17.93 14.86
C HIS A 393 -20.14 -19.16 13.95
N TYR A 394 -21.11 -20.05 14.12
CA TYR A 394 -21.27 -21.26 13.30
C TYR A 394 -22.36 -21.08 12.27
N PHE A 395 -22.10 -21.52 11.06
CA PHE A 395 -23.02 -21.53 9.95
C PHE A 395 -23.07 -22.93 9.36
N GLU A 396 -24.21 -23.56 9.48
CA GLU A 396 -24.49 -24.87 8.87
C GLU A 396 -24.66 -24.68 7.36
N ASN A 397 -24.04 -25.55 6.59
CA ASN A 397 -24.20 -25.56 5.13
C ASN A 397 -25.31 -26.54 4.74
N GLU A 398 -26.29 -26.07 4.01
CA GLU A 398 -27.31 -26.89 3.35
C GLU A 398 -27.30 -26.60 1.85
N PRO A 399 -26.50 -27.31 1.05
CA PRO A 399 -26.27 -27.00 -0.35
C PRO A 399 -27.53 -26.93 -1.19
N ILE A 400 -27.64 -25.94 -2.07
CA ILE A 400 -28.72 -25.85 -3.05
C ILE A 400 -28.19 -26.25 -4.43
N GLY A 401 -28.44 -27.50 -4.79
CA GLY A 401 -27.82 -28.11 -5.96
C GLY A 401 -26.37 -28.45 -5.71
N ALA A 402 -25.44 -27.85 -6.44
CA ALA A 402 -24.01 -27.99 -6.20
C ALA A 402 -23.43 -26.81 -5.38
N ASN A 403 -24.18 -25.71 -5.24
CA ASN A 403 -23.70 -24.51 -4.59
C ASN A 403 -23.90 -24.58 -3.06
N ALA A 404 -22.88 -24.17 -2.31
CA ALA A 404 -22.98 -24.00 -0.88
C ALA A 404 -24.04 -22.96 -0.50
N SER A 405 -24.77 -23.21 0.60
CA SER A 405 -25.85 -22.38 1.08
C SER A 405 -25.88 -22.38 2.60
N PHE A 406 -25.24 -21.38 3.21
CA PHE A 406 -25.12 -21.29 4.66
C PHE A 406 -26.41 -20.76 5.29
N GLN A 407 -26.87 -21.47 6.33
CA GLN A 407 -28.05 -21.14 7.11
C GLN A 407 -27.79 -19.91 8.01
N ALA A 408 -28.82 -19.43 8.69
CA ALA A 408 -28.67 -18.35 9.66
C ALA A 408 -27.68 -18.73 10.79
N PRO A 409 -26.73 -17.86 11.17
CA PRO A 409 -25.67 -18.24 12.09
C PRO A 409 -26.17 -18.56 13.51
N GLN A 410 -25.55 -19.58 14.11
CA GLN A 410 -25.50 -19.70 15.55
C GLN A 410 -24.45 -18.76 16.11
N LEU A 411 -24.88 -17.62 16.63
CA LEU A 411 -23.96 -16.62 17.17
C LEU A 411 -23.35 -17.10 18.49
N GLN A 412 -22.08 -16.69 18.74
CA GLN A 412 -21.32 -17.01 19.95
C GLN A 412 -21.21 -18.55 20.19
N TYR A 413 -20.75 -19.24 19.14
CA TYR A 413 -20.59 -20.68 19.11
C TYR A 413 -19.79 -21.19 20.32
N PHE A 414 -20.36 -22.08 21.09
CA PHE A 414 -19.90 -22.57 22.41
C PHE A 414 -19.52 -21.47 23.40
N ASN A 415 -19.95 -20.21 23.21
CA ASN A 415 -19.53 -19.04 23.99
C ASN A 415 -18.01 -18.89 24.07
N ILE A 416 -17.32 -19.30 23.01
CA ILE A 416 -15.89 -19.07 22.88
C ILE A 416 -15.64 -17.59 22.61
N ASP A 417 -14.86 -16.98 23.52
CA ASP A 417 -14.40 -15.60 23.45
C ASP A 417 -12.90 -15.59 23.76
N ILE A 418 -12.10 -15.22 22.75
CA ILE A 418 -10.63 -15.16 22.88
C ILE A 418 -10.09 -13.74 23.07
N GLY A 419 -10.96 -12.75 23.19
CA GLY A 419 -10.64 -11.33 23.34
C GLY A 419 -10.86 -10.54 22.06
N ASN A 420 -9.84 -10.28 21.28
CA ASN A 420 -9.96 -9.47 20.07
C ASN A 420 -9.56 -10.24 18.81
N LYS A 421 -10.30 -10.03 17.73
CA LYS A 421 -10.01 -10.49 16.37
C LYS A 421 -9.68 -11.98 16.31
N ALA A 422 -10.71 -12.81 16.38
CA ALA A 422 -10.55 -14.25 16.26
C ALA A 422 -10.13 -14.66 14.85
N HIS A 423 -9.05 -15.45 14.75
CA HIS A 423 -8.55 -16.05 13.51
C HIS A 423 -8.64 -17.59 13.63
N PRO A 424 -9.81 -18.21 13.46
CA PRO A 424 -9.98 -19.65 13.60
C PRO A 424 -9.46 -20.43 12.40
N GLN A 425 -9.00 -21.66 12.67
CA GLN A 425 -8.83 -22.74 11.70
C GLN A 425 -9.45 -24.00 12.27
N LEU A 426 -10.34 -24.65 11.49
CA LEU A 426 -10.83 -26.00 11.73
C LEU A 426 -9.81 -26.99 11.18
N VAL A 427 -9.23 -27.82 12.03
CA VAL A 427 -8.23 -28.82 11.65
C VAL A 427 -8.09 -29.88 12.73
N ASP A 428 -7.91 -31.14 12.36
CA ASP A 428 -7.63 -32.23 13.30
C ASP A 428 -6.17 -32.13 13.78
N VAL A 429 -5.94 -31.42 14.88
CA VAL A 429 -4.59 -31.12 15.41
C VAL A 429 -3.96 -32.35 16.06
N ASN A 430 -4.79 -33.17 16.70
CA ASN A 430 -4.35 -34.30 17.51
C ASN A 430 -4.45 -35.64 16.78
N GLN A 431 -4.96 -35.66 15.54
CA GLN A 431 -5.15 -36.81 14.65
C GLN A 431 -6.08 -37.88 15.26
N ASP A 432 -7.14 -37.46 15.98
CA ASP A 432 -8.15 -38.36 16.51
C ASP A 432 -9.38 -38.53 15.61
N GLY A 433 -9.41 -37.83 14.48
CA GLY A 433 -10.45 -37.88 13.47
C GLY A 433 -11.56 -36.85 13.70
N LEU A 434 -11.43 -35.96 14.70
CA LEU A 434 -12.36 -34.86 14.93
C LEU A 434 -11.70 -33.54 14.61
N LEU A 435 -12.46 -32.62 14.02
CA LEU A 435 -11.96 -31.27 13.75
C LEU A 435 -11.89 -30.48 15.06
N ASP A 436 -10.70 -29.99 15.35
CA ASP A 436 -10.39 -29.10 16.47
C ASP A 436 -10.47 -27.62 16.03
N LEU A 437 -10.36 -26.69 16.98
CA LEU A 437 -10.26 -25.26 16.72
C LEU A 437 -8.90 -24.71 17.14
N LEU A 438 -8.15 -24.19 16.17
CA LEU A 438 -6.93 -23.44 16.40
C LEU A 438 -7.23 -21.96 16.15
N ILE A 439 -7.03 -21.08 17.14
CA ILE A 439 -7.52 -19.71 17.06
C ILE A 439 -6.43 -18.71 17.39
N GLY A 440 -6.02 -17.92 16.41
CA GLY A 440 -5.19 -16.73 16.61
C GLY A 440 -5.99 -15.53 17.10
N ARG A 441 -5.30 -14.51 17.64
CA ARG A 441 -5.93 -13.31 18.21
C ARG A 441 -5.05 -12.08 18.14
N GLU A 442 -5.65 -10.92 18.32
CA GLU A 442 -4.93 -9.68 18.65
C GLU A 442 -4.83 -9.50 20.17
N GLY A 443 -3.72 -8.97 20.65
CA GLY A 443 -3.43 -8.80 22.08
C GLY A 443 -2.85 -10.06 22.73
N SER A 444 -2.70 -10.04 24.04
CA SER A 444 -2.18 -11.17 24.82
C SER A 444 -0.91 -11.78 24.23
N TYR A 445 0.06 -10.94 23.79
CA TYR A 445 1.29 -11.33 23.09
C TYR A 445 1.06 -12.06 21.75
N GLY A 446 -0.18 -12.09 21.23
CA GLY A 446 -0.55 -12.85 20.04
C GLY A 446 -0.48 -14.36 20.23
N HIS A 447 -0.68 -14.85 21.44
CA HIS A 447 -0.75 -16.29 21.69
C HIS A 447 -1.91 -16.95 20.93
N ILE A 448 -1.71 -18.19 20.55
CA ILE A 448 -2.69 -19.03 19.86
C ILE A 448 -3.46 -19.86 20.89
N ALA A 449 -4.78 -19.91 20.76
CA ALA A 449 -5.63 -20.80 21.54
C ALA A 449 -5.91 -22.08 20.75
N TYR A 450 -5.82 -23.22 21.40
CA TYR A 450 -6.16 -24.52 20.87
C TYR A 450 -7.29 -25.13 21.71
N TYR A 451 -8.43 -25.39 21.06
CA TYR A 451 -9.56 -26.09 21.65
C TYR A 451 -9.69 -27.44 20.96
N TRP A 452 -9.48 -28.54 21.74
CA TRP A 452 -9.72 -29.88 21.20
C TRP A 452 -11.18 -30.26 21.28
N ASN A 453 -11.67 -30.86 20.19
CA ASN A 453 -13.00 -31.42 20.13
C ASN A 453 -13.07 -32.71 20.97
N TYR A 454 -13.99 -32.79 21.92
CA TYR A 454 -14.22 -33.99 22.75
C TYR A 454 -15.60 -34.60 22.49
N GLY A 455 -16.26 -34.20 21.41
CA GLY A 455 -17.56 -34.68 20.99
C GLY A 455 -17.52 -35.98 20.19
N THR A 456 -18.38 -36.05 19.17
CA THR A 456 -18.41 -37.11 18.17
C THR A 456 -18.35 -36.48 16.77
N PRO A 457 -18.14 -37.28 15.70
CA PRO A 457 -18.16 -36.71 14.34
C PRO A 457 -19.46 -35.95 14.02
N GLU A 458 -20.61 -36.40 14.54
CA GLU A 458 -21.92 -35.77 14.27
C GLU A 458 -22.27 -34.64 15.24
N VAL A 459 -21.57 -34.54 16.40
CA VAL A 459 -21.87 -33.55 17.44
C VAL A 459 -20.56 -33.04 18.04
N PRO A 460 -19.97 -32.01 17.50
CA PRO A 460 -18.75 -31.44 18.04
C PRO A 460 -18.99 -30.81 19.41
N MET A 461 -17.99 -30.87 20.29
CA MET A 461 -18.05 -30.27 21.63
C MET A 461 -16.76 -29.58 22.00
N PHE A 462 -16.87 -28.30 22.36
CA PHE A 462 -15.75 -27.46 22.81
C PHE A 462 -16.08 -26.81 24.15
N SER A 463 -15.10 -26.64 25.02
CA SER A 463 -15.30 -25.97 26.32
C SER A 463 -13.99 -25.35 26.81
N ALA A 464 -14.08 -24.53 27.85
CA ALA A 464 -12.90 -24.00 28.55
C ALA A 464 -12.02 -25.10 29.17
N ASP A 465 -12.56 -26.29 29.47
CA ASP A 465 -11.81 -27.43 30.00
C ASP A 465 -11.06 -28.19 28.87
N SER A 466 -11.44 -27.96 27.59
CA SER A 466 -10.78 -28.50 26.41
C SER A 466 -9.96 -27.43 25.72
N MET A 467 -9.12 -26.67 26.44
CA MET A 467 -8.39 -25.53 25.89
C MET A 467 -6.94 -25.47 26.38
N ASN A 468 -6.04 -25.13 25.45
CA ASN A 468 -4.70 -24.61 25.71
C ASN A 468 -4.59 -23.17 25.15
N ASN A 469 -4.49 -22.19 26.03
CA ASN A 469 -4.53 -20.77 25.66
C ASN A 469 -3.19 -20.18 25.19
N THR A 470 -2.12 -20.99 25.23
CA THR A 470 -0.75 -20.62 24.80
C THR A 470 -0.15 -21.76 23.98
N PHE A 471 -0.85 -22.18 22.94
CA PHE A 471 -0.49 -23.32 22.10
C PHE A 471 0.94 -23.17 21.55
N GLY A 472 1.78 -24.15 21.87
CA GLY A 472 3.19 -24.17 21.49
C GLY A 472 4.05 -23.05 22.10
N ASN A 473 3.53 -22.25 23.03
CA ASN A 473 4.15 -21.01 23.55
C ASN A 473 4.60 -20.05 22.44
N ILE A 474 3.84 -20.03 21.34
CA ILE A 474 4.10 -19.13 20.22
C ILE A 474 3.68 -17.70 20.60
N GLU A 475 4.57 -16.73 20.40
CA GLU A 475 4.35 -15.30 20.60
C GLU A 475 4.63 -14.54 19.31
N THR A 476 3.75 -13.61 18.93
CA THR A 476 3.89 -12.75 17.74
C THR A 476 4.01 -11.27 18.09
N SER A 477 4.20 -10.95 19.37
CA SER A 477 4.34 -9.57 19.84
C SER A 477 5.70 -8.99 19.45
N VAL A 478 5.72 -7.67 19.34
CA VAL A 478 6.97 -6.91 19.20
C VAL A 478 7.66 -6.80 20.56
N THR A 479 8.98 -6.98 20.61
CA THR A 479 9.75 -6.87 21.84
C THR A 479 9.48 -5.54 22.57
N GLY A 480 9.04 -5.65 23.82
CA GLY A 480 8.66 -4.48 24.65
C GLY A 480 7.19 -4.07 24.59
N PHE A 481 6.38 -4.74 23.76
CA PHE A 481 4.94 -4.53 23.66
C PHE A 481 4.18 -5.81 24.01
N ILE A 482 3.03 -5.66 24.65
CA ILE A 482 2.15 -6.79 24.99
C ILE A 482 1.16 -7.13 23.88
N ASN A 483 1.03 -6.25 22.88
CA ASN A 483 0.14 -6.45 21.76
C ASN A 483 0.87 -7.26 20.69
N GLY A 484 0.26 -8.36 20.28
CA GLY A 484 0.65 -9.14 19.13
C GLY A 484 -0.59 -9.49 18.33
N ASN A 485 -0.40 -9.91 17.10
CA ASN A 485 -1.46 -10.41 16.23
C ASN A 485 -1.00 -11.74 15.66
N SER A 486 -1.76 -12.80 15.86
CA SER A 486 -1.46 -14.12 15.30
C SER A 486 -2.54 -14.56 14.33
N SER A 487 -2.12 -15.14 13.22
CA SER A 487 -2.96 -15.82 12.24
C SER A 487 -2.34 -17.19 11.98
N PRO A 488 -2.73 -18.23 12.74
CA PRO A 488 -2.18 -19.57 12.58
C PRO A 488 -2.76 -20.27 11.36
N PHE A 489 -1.94 -21.09 10.72
CA PHE A 489 -2.34 -22.01 9.68
C PHE A 489 -1.54 -23.30 9.81
N LEU A 490 -2.20 -24.39 10.20
CA LEU A 490 -1.60 -25.71 10.29
C LEU A 490 -1.74 -26.38 8.92
N TYR A 491 -0.62 -26.88 8.40
CA TYR A 491 -0.56 -27.54 7.10
C TYR A 491 0.24 -28.83 7.20
N GLU A 492 -0.32 -29.90 6.61
CA GLU A 492 0.35 -31.20 6.50
C GLU A 492 0.83 -31.43 5.06
N ARG A 493 2.10 -31.78 4.92
CA ARG A 493 2.69 -32.17 3.65
C ARG A 493 3.57 -33.39 3.82
N ASN A 494 3.29 -34.45 3.07
CA ASN A 494 4.08 -35.69 3.09
C ASN A 494 4.25 -36.32 4.48
N GLY A 495 3.29 -36.14 5.38
CA GLY A 495 3.34 -36.63 6.76
C GLY A 495 4.10 -35.72 7.74
N GLU A 496 4.61 -34.57 7.27
CA GLU A 496 5.14 -33.52 8.15
C GLU A 496 4.07 -32.46 8.40
N VAL A 497 3.83 -32.17 9.65
CA VAL A 497 2.85 -31.18 10.08
C VAL A 497 3.58 -29.96 10.63
N LYS A 498 3.34 -28.81 10.04
CA LYS A 498 3.89 -27.53 10.48
C LYS A 498 2.78 -26.52 10.77
N ILE A 499 3.03 -25.64 11.72
CA ILE A 499 2.18 -24.49 11.94
C ILE A 499 2.89 -23.24 11.41
N TYR A 500 2.22 -22.55 10.51
CA TYR A 500 2.64 -21.26 9.97
C TYR A 500 1.89 -20.16 10.69
N VAL A 501 2.57 -19.06 11.01
CA VAL A 501 1.94 -18.02 11.82
C VAL A 501 2.28 -16.65 11.25
N GLY A 502 1.26 -15.95 10.80
CA GLY A 502 1.32 -14.53 10.50
C GLY A 502 1.41 -13.68 11.77
N SER A 503 2.09 -12.53 11.71
CA SER A 503 2.42 -11.73 12.88
C SER A 503 2.07 -10.25 12.76
N GLU A 504 2.16 -9.51 13.88
CA GLU A 504 1.98 -8.06 13.95
C GLU A 504 2.92 -7.30 13.00
N LEU A 505 4.17 -7.76 12.85
CA LEU A 505 5.18 -7.11 12.00
C LEU A 505 5.12 -7.52 10.52
N GLY A 506 4.17 -8.37 10.12
CA GLY A 506 4.10 -8.86 8.74
C GLY A 506 5.12 -9.96 8.42
N ILE A 507 5.68 -10.56 9.42
CA ILE A 507 6.57 -11.72 9.31
C ILE A 507 5.71 -12.98 9.36
N ILE A 508 5.99 -13.93 8.49
CA ILE A 508 5.45 -15.29 8.56
C ILE A 508 6.54 -16.20 9.12
N SER A 509 6.25 -16.86 10.22
CA SER A 509 7.15 -17.85 10.83
C SER A 509 6.55 -19.24 10.78
N SER A 510 7.37 -20.29 10.76
CA SER A 510 6.90 -21.67 10.85
C SER A 510 7.51 -22.39 12.06
N TYR A 511 6.73 -23.33 12.62
CA TYR A 511 7.11 -24.11 13.78
C TYR A 511 6.83 -25.59 13.53
N GLU A 512 7.70 -26.46 14.08
CA GLU A 512 7.47 -27.90 14.06
C GLU A 512 6.41 -28.27 15.10
N LEU A 513 5.36 -28.96 14.68
CA LEU A 513 4.35 -29.45 15.61
C LEU A 513 4.90 -30.62 16.43
N ASN A 514 4.86 -30.51 17.75
CA ASN A 514 5.24 -31.60 18.66
C ASN A 514 3.97 -32.26 19.25
N PRO A 515 3.61 -33.48 18.79
CA PRO A 515 2.40 -34.18 19.26
C PRO A 515 2.35 -34.39 20.78
N ASP A 516 3.50 -34.52 21.46
CA ASP A 516 3.57 -34.70 22.91
C ASP A 516 3.32 -33.39 23.68
N SER A 517 3.29 -32.25 22.99
CA SER A 517 3.20 -30.90 23.59
C SER A 517 1.92 -30.14 23.22
N LEU A 518 0.93 -30.79 22.62
CA LEU A 518 -0.29 -30.10 22.13
C LEU A 518 -1.09 -29.43 23.26
N LYS A 519 -1.20 -30.07 24.43
CA LYS A 519 -1.95 -29.54 25.56
C LYS A 519 -1.12 -28.61 26.44
N SER A 520 0.21 -28.70 26.37
CA SER A 520 1.14 -27.84 27.13
C SER A 520 2.56 -28.04 26.59
N GLY A 521 3.36 -27.01 26.53
CA GLY A 521 4.76 -27.07 26.07
C GLY A 521 5.04 -26.07 24.96
N SER A 522 6.25 -26.15 24.43
CA SER A 522 6.74 -25.24 23.37
C SER A 522 7.01 -26.01 22.10
N PHE A 523 6.77 -25.38 20.96
CA PHE A 523 7.16 -25.87 19.64
C PHE A 523 8.51 -25.27 19.23
N GLU A 524 9.26 -26.02 18.43
CA GLU A 524 10.52 -25.57 17.89
C GLU A 524 10.28 -24.66 16.66
N LEU A 525 10.94 -23.51 16.65
CA LEU A 525 10.92 -22.59 15.53
C LEU A 525 11.68 -23.21 14.35
N ALA A 526 10.99 -23.52 13.27
CA ALA A 526 11.58 -24.10 12.07
C ALA A 526 12.16 -23.01 11.16
N ASP A 527 11.37 -21.95 10.91
CA ASP A 527 11.81 -20.78 10.14
C ASP A 527 11.25 -19.51 10.77
N ALA A 528 12.12 -18.55 11.03
CA ALA A 528 11.74 -17.24 11.57
C ALA A 528 11.21 -16.27 10.50
N PHE A 529 11.59 -16.49 9.24
CA PHE A 529 11.25 -15.63 8.10
C PHE A 529 10.98 -16.50 6.87
N LEU A 530 9.80 -17.08 6.78
CA LEU A 530 9.40 -17.94 5.67
C LEU A 530 9.60 -17.26 4.31
N LEU A 531 9.33 -15.96 4.24
CA LEU A 531 9.52 -15.14 3.04
C LEU A 531 10.64 -14.13 3.26
N PRO A 532 11.43 -13.81 2.23
CA PRO A 532 12.55 -12.87 2.32
C PRO A 532 12.11 -11.40 2.48
N VAL A 533 10.81 -11.13 2.44
CA VAL A 533 10.22 -9.78 2.49
C VAL A 533 9.14 -9.71 3.57
N ARG A 534 8.89 -8.49 4.09
CA ARG A 534 7.74 -8.22 4.94
C ARG A 534 6.55 -7.88 4.05
N VAL A 535 5.47 -8.60 4.21
CA VAL A 535 4.25 -8.46 3.38
C VAL A 535 3.25 -7.42 3.90
N GLY A 536 3.69 -6.50 4.74
CA GLY A 536 2.81 -5.57 5.45
C GLY A 536 2.48 -6.06 6.86
N SER A 537 2.11 -5.15 7.76
CA SER A 537 1.79 -5.50 9.16
C SER A 537 0.54 -6.39 9.26
N ARG A 538 0.44 -7.15 10.36
CA ARG A 538 -0.70 -8.02 10.68
C ARG A 538 -1.01 -9.00 9.56
N SER A 539 0.01 -9.73 9.14
CA SER A 539 -0.10 -10.71 8.06
C SER A 539 -1.01 -11.87 8.44
N THR A 540 -1.76 -12.35 7.45
CA THR A 540 -2.52 -13.58 7.47
C THR A 540 -2.00 -14.51 6.39
N ILE A 541 -2.15 -15.83 6.54
CA ILE A 541 -1.62 -16.78 5.57
C ILE A 541 -2.63 -17.88 5.28
N GLN A 542 -2.72 -18.24 4.01
CA GLN A 542 -3.33 -19.46 3.51
C GLN A 542 -2.31 -20.19 2.63
N ILE A 543 -2.25 -21.50 2.79
CA ILE A 543 -1.34 -22.36 2.02
C ILE A 543 -2.16 -23.41 1.29
N ILE A 544 -1.95 -23.49 0.00
CA ILE A 544 -2.64 -24.44 -0.88
C ILE A 544 -1.71 -24.76 -2.04
N ASP A 545 -1.87 -25.91 -2.66
CA ASP A 545 -1.34 -26.20 -4.01
C ASP A 545 -2.48 -25.90 -5.00
N ILE A 546 -2.55 -24.64 -5.45
CA ILE A 546 -3.68 -24.16 -6.27
C ILE A 546 -3.55 -24.55 -7.73
N ASN A 547 -2.34 -24.93 -8.17
CA ASN A 547 -2.04 -25.26 -9.56
C ASN A 547 -1.67 -26.73 -9.78
N GLY A 548 -1.71 -27.57 -8.73
CA GLY A 548 -1.46 -29.02 -8.80
C GLY A 548 -0.02 -29.42 -9.11
N ASP A 549 0.96 -28.49 -8.93
CA ASP A 549 2.37 -28.74 -9.23
C ASP A 549 3.15 -29.38 -8.06
N ASN A 550 2.47 -29.65 -6.96
CA ASN A 550 2.99 -30.09 -5.66
C ASN A 550 3.94 -29.08 -4.98
N GLY A 551 4.05 -27.85 -5.45
CA GLY A 551 4.61 -26.72 -4.75
C GLY A 551 3.63 -26.17 -3.71
N LEU A 552 4.13 -25.41 -2.72
CA LEU A 552 3.24 -24.67 -1.82
C LEU A 552 3.00 -23.29 -2.39
N ASP A 553 1.74 -22.93 -2.51
CA ASP A 553 1.31 -21.60 -2.89
C ASP A 553 0.82 -20.85 -1.63
N TYR A 554 1.38 -19.67 -1.42
CA TYR A 554 1.12 -18.85 -0.25
C TYR A 554 0.32 -17.62 -0.65
N PHE A 555 -0.90 -17.51 -0.12
CA PHE A 555 -1.75 -16.33 -0.24
C PHE A 555 -1.73 -15.58 1.07
N ILE A 556 -1.26 -14.34 1.04
CA ILE A 556 -0.99 -13.57 2.24
C ILE A 556 -1.76 -12.27 2.20
N GLY A 557 -2.63 -12.10 3.19
CA GLY A 557 -3.30 -10.85 3.46
C GLY A 557 -2.54 -10.01 4.50
N ASN A 558 -2.86 -8.73 4.58
CA ASN A 558 -2.23 -7.82 5.53
C ASN A 558 -3.11 -6.62 5.88
N ALA A 559 -2.63 -5.76 6.79
CA ALA A 559 -3.39 -4.59 7.24
C ALA A 559 -3.64 -3.53 6.14
N ARG A 560 -2.90 -3.55 5.03
CA ARG A 560 -3.09 -2.63 3.90
C ARG A 560 -4.21 -3.04 2.95
N GLY A 561 -4.77 -4.25 3.11
CA GLY A 561 -5.95 -4.71 2.38
C GLY A 561 -5.68 -5.48 1.08
N GLY A 562 -4.44 -5.51 0.60
CA GLY A 562 -4.06 -6.28 -0.58
C GLY A 562 -3.81 -7.76 -0.27
N VAL A 563 -3.72 -8.59 -1.32
CA VAL A 563 -3.32 -10.00 -1.25
C VAL A 563 -2.02 -10.20 -2.01
N SER A 564 -1.01 -10.71 -1.31
CA SER A 564 0.27 -11.09 -1.91
C SER A 564 0.28 -12.60 -2.18
N PHE A 565 0.74 -12.97 -3.37
CA PHE A 565 0.89 -14.35 -3.79
C PHE A 565 2.36 -14.72 -3.95
N TYR A 566 2.76 -15.85 -3.37
CA TYR A 566 4.08 -16.45 -3.53
C TYR A 566 3.92 -17.94 -3.78
N SER A 567 4.69 -18.49 -4.73
CA SER A 567 4.70 -19.91 -5.04
C SER A 567 6.07 -20.49 -4.79
N GLU A 568 6.15 -21.68 -4.19
CA GLU A 568 7.38 -22.48 -4.26
C GLU A 568 7.62 -22.81 -5.73
N VAL A 569 8.85 -22.57 -6.20
CA VAL A 569 9.21 -22.88 -7.57
C VAL A 569 9.17 -24.39 -7.74
N GLY A 570 8.01 -24.89 -8.13
CA GLY A 570 7.86 -26.21 -8.74
C GLY A 570 8.59 -26.25 -10.08
N THR A 571 8.59 -27.37 -10.73
CA THR A 571 9.25 -27.55 -12.03
C THR A 571 8.50 -26.87 -13.18
N ASP A 572 7.36 -26.21 -12.91
CA ASP A 572 6.53 -25.54 -13.91
C ASP A 572 6.23 -24.09 -13.50
N THR A 573 6.62 -23.15 -14.35
CA THR A 573 6.48 -21.70 -14.13
C THR A 573 5.14 -21.22 -14.69
N THR A 574 4.03 -21.59 -14.07
CA THR A 574 2.72 -21.01 -14.40
C THR A 574 2.47 -19.74 -13.60
N VAL A 575 2.22 -18.65 -14.28
CA VAL A 575 1.87 -17.35 -13.67
C VAL A 575 0.37 -17.34 -13.41
N ILE A 576 -0.03 -17.30 -12.14
CA ILE A 576 -1.44 -17.12 -11.76
C ILE A 576 -1.83 -15.67 -12.07
N GLY A 577 -2.84 -15.50 -12.92
CA GLY A 577 -3.37 -14.18 -13.29
C GLY A 577 -4.75 -13.95 -12.68
N ILE A 578 -4.92 -12.82 -12.00
CA ILE A 578 -6.26 -12.31 -11.67
C ILE A 578 -6.67 -11.38 -12.82
N ARG A 579 -7.80 -11.68 -13.45
CA ARG A 579 -8.38 -10.81 -14.49
C ARG A 579 -9.65 -10.18 -13.96
N GLU A 580 -9.66 -8.86 -13.90
CA GLU A 580 -10.94 -8.14 -13.98
C GLU A 580 -11.47 -8.25 -15.43
N ASN A 581 -12.80 -8.34 -15.58
CA ASN A 581 -13.47 -8.52 -16.86
C ASN A 581 -13.15 -7.40 -17.87
N LEU A 582 -11.98 -7.48 -18.51
CA LEU A 582 -11.72 -6.79 -19.76
C LEU A 582 -12.20 -7.71 -20.89
N SER A 583 -13.25 -7.29 -21.57
CA SER A 583 -13.91 -7.96 -22.68
C SER A 583 -12.96 -8.81 -23.55
N SER A 584 -13.36 -10.06 -23.80
CA SER A 584 -12.73 -11.06 -24.64
C SER A 584 -12.26 -10.54 -26.01
N ASN A 585 -11.02 -10.08 -26.10
CA ASN A 585 -10.34 -9.84 -27.36
C ASN A 585 -8.82 -9.89 -27.14
N SER A 586 -8.27 -11.06 -26.77
CA SER A 586 -6.84 -11.23 -26.55
C SER A 586 -6.05 -11.14 -27.86
N PHE A 587 -5.06 -10.26 -27.90
CA PHE A 587 -3.99 -10.21 -28.87
C PHE A 587 -2.73 -10.84 -28.26
N SER A 588 -2.01 -11.66 -29.01
CA SER A 588 -0.73 -12.23 -28.60
C SER A 588 0.30 -12.15 -29.72
N PHE A 589 1.58 -12.27 -29.38
CA PHE A 589 2.67 -12.39 -30.36
C PHE A 589 3.75 -13.31 -29.81
N ASP A 590 4.50 -13.95 -30.69
CA ASP A 590 5.66 -14.76 -30.34
C ASP A 590 6.96 -14.07 -30.70
N LEU A 591 8.03 -14.37 -29.95
CA LEU A 591 9.36 -13.81 -30.17
C LEU A 591 10.43 -14.91 -30.10
N TYR A 592 11.39 -14.89 -31.04
CA TYR A 592 12.48 -15.86 -31.11
C TYR A 592 13.67 -15.36 -31.92
N PRO A 593 14.92 -15.83 -31.62
CA PRO A 593 15.29 -16.63 -30.47
C PRO A 593 15.25 -15.80 -29.16
N ASN A 594 14.99 -16.44 -28.05
CA ASN A 594 15.12 -15.85 -26.72
C ASN A 594 15.87 -16.87 -25.84
N PRO A 595 17.09 -16.58 -25.36
CA PRO A 595 17.89 -15.34 -25.56
C PRO A 595 18.31 -15.03 -27.01
N SER A 596 18.58 -13.74 -27.29
CA SER A 596 18.99 -13.25 -28.60
C SER A 596 20.30 -12.47 -28.54
N SER A 597 21.19 -12.66 -29.53
CA SER A 597 22.46 -11.93 -29.64
C SER A 597 22.49 -10.86 -30.74
N LYS A 598 21.70 -11.03 -31.80
CA LYS A 598 21.73 -10.12 -32.97
C LYS A 598 20.35 -9.76 -33.50
N LEU A 599 19.52 -10.75 -33.80
CA LEU A 599 18.23 -10.57 -34.46
C LEU A 599 17.15 -11.23 -33.64
N LEU A 600 16.09 -10.49 -33.36
CA LEU A 600 14.89 -10.95 -32.69
C LEU A 600 13.73 -10.91 -33.69
N ASN A 601 13.06 -12.01 -33.87
CA ASN A 601 11.88 -12.11 -34.74
C ASN A 601 10.63 -12.04 -33.87
N LEU A 602 9.65 -11.29 -34.33
CA LEU A 602 8.31 -11.20 -33.76
C LEU A 602 7.30 -11.77 -34.74
N GLU A 603 6.35 -12.56 -34.26
CA GLU A 603 5.24 -13.09 -35.02
C GLU A 603 3.93 -12.78 -34.32
N PHE A 604 3.05 -12.01 -34.97
CA PHE A 604 1.82 -11.48 -34.38
C PHE A 604 0.63 -12.35 -34.73
N SER A 605 -0.19 -12.69 -33.73
CA SER A 605 -1.42 -13.50 -33.88
C SER A 605 -2.66 -12.64 -34.23
N GLY A 606 -2.50 -11.48 -34.82
CA GLY A 606 -3.57 -10.53 -35.11
C GLY A 606 -4.36 -10.82 -36.38
N GLU A 607 -5.43 -10.05 -36.57
CA GLU A 607 -6.28 -10.07 -37.77
C GLU A 607 -5.50 -9.59 -39.01
N LYS A 608 -5.96 -10.01 -40.17
CA LYS A 608 -5.37 -9.61 -41.44
C LYS A 608 -5.52 -8.09 -41.64
N ASP A 609 -4.47 -7.43 -42.08
CA ASP A 609 -4.38 -5.99 -42.31
C ASP A 609 -4.32 -5.14 -41.02
N SER A 610 -3.81 -5.71 -39.91
CA SER A 610 -3.57 -4.98 -38.66
C SER A 610 -2.27 -4.17 -38.71
N TYR A 611 -2.25 -3.05 -37.99
CA TYR A 611 -1.08 -2.23 -37.77
C TYR A 611 -0.55 -2.43 -36.35
N TYR A 612 0.74 -2.71 -36.21
CA TYR A 612 1.38 -2.96 -34.93
C TYR A 612 2.37 -1.88 -34.59
N THR A 613 2.28 -1.33 -33.40
CA THR A 613 3.30 -0.46 -32.80
C THR A 613 4.08 -1.27 -31.77
N ILE A 614 5.39 -1.23 -31.83
CA ILE A 614 6.29 -1.98 -30.99
C ILE A 614 7.20 -1.03 -30.23
N ASP A 615 7.14 -1.03 -28.93
CA ASP A 615 8.03 -0.33 -28.02
C ASP A 615 8.93 -1.35 -27.32
N CYS A 616 10.25 -1.14 -27.37
CA CYS A 616 11.24 -1.90 -26.63
C CYS A 616 11.79 -1.04 -25.51
N ILE A 617 11.68 -1.55 -24.28
CA ILE A 617 12.17 -0.87 -23.08
C ILE A 617 13.14 -1.78 -22.32
N ASP A 618 14.10 -1.20 -21.62
CA ASP A 618 15.00 -1.92 -20.72
C ASP A 618 14.37 -2.12 -19.33
N ILE A 619 15.09 -2.77 -18.44
CA ILE A 619 14.63 -3.05 -17.06
C ILE A 619 14.44 -1.77 -16.22
N LEU A 620 14.97 -0.63 -16.63
CA LEU A 620 14.83 0.67 -15.99
C LEU A 620 13.68 1.50 -16.60
N GLY A 621 12.92 0.91 -17.55
CA GLY A 621 11.84 1.59 -18.24
C GLY A 621 12.27 2.56 -19.34
N ARG A 622 13.58 2.63 -19.68
CA ARG A 622 14.07 3.52 -20.73
C ARG A 622 13.68 2.96 -22.10
N HIS A 623 13.11 3.81 -22.94
CA HIS A 623 12.82 3.46 -24.33
C HIS A 623 14.11 3.24 -25.12
N ILE A 624 14.30 2.03 -25.61
CA ILE A 624 15.47 1.63 -26.40
C ILE A 624 15.17 1.70 -27.90
N LEU A 625 13.94 1.33 -28.29
CA LEU A 625 13.52 1.32 -29.68
C LEU A 625 12.00 1.46 -29.76
N ARG A 626 11.53 2.31 -30.67
CA ARG A 626 10.13 2.33 -31.09
C ARG A 626 10.06 2.09 -32.60
N THR A 627 9.23 1.14 -33.02
CA THR A 627 9.03 0.79 -34.43
C THR A 627 7.59 0.34 -34.67
N SER A 628 7.24 0.12 -35.94
CA SER A 628 5.90 -0.34 -36.30
C SER A 628 5.94 -1.29 -37.49
N SER A 629 4.89 -2.10 -37.67
CA SER A 629 4.74 -3.06 -38.77
C SER A 629 3.28 -3.11 -39.22
N ASP A 630 3.08 -3.18 -40.52
CA ASP A 630 1.81 -3.54 -41.17
C ASP A 630 1.74 -5.02 -41.58
N LYS A 631 2.72 -5.81 -41.13
CA LYS A 631 2.83 -7.25 -41.40
C LYS A 631 2.75 -8.04 -40.11
N ASN A 632 2.29 -9.27 -40.20
CA ASN A 632 2.21 -10.19 -39.07
C ASN A 632 3.57 -10.71 -38.58
N THR A 633 4.68 -10.20 -39.14
CA THR A 633 6.04 -10.52 -38.70
C THR A 633 6.91 -9.27 -38.74
N LEU A 634 7.83 -9.17 -37.77
CA LEU A 634 8.83 -8.11 -37.71
C LEU A 634 10.17 -8.68 -37.22
N GLN A 635 11.27 -8.21 -37.77
CA GLN A 635 12.61 -8.52 -37.30
C GLN A 635 13.27 -7.26 -36.72
N ILE A 636 13.78 -7.38 -35.51
CA ILE A 636 14.48 -6.29 -34.79
C ILE A 636 15.96 -6.66 -34.67
N ASP A 637 16.84 -5.75 -35.09
CA ASP A 637 18.28 -5.87 -34.86
C ASP A 637 18.62 -5.37 -33.45
N VAL A 638 18.98 -6.30 -32.58
CA VAL A 638 19.36 -6.05 -31.17
C VAL A 638 20.88 -6.10 -30.97
N SER A 639 21.67 -6.12 -32.04
CA SER A 639 23.15 -6.25 -31.96
C SER A 639 23.82 -5.12 -31.16
N ASN A 640 23.20 -3.93 -31.15
CA ASN A 640 23.69 -2.75 -30.43
C ASN A 640 23.10 -2.56 -29.04
N PHE A 641 22.24 -3.48 -28.60
CA PHE A 641 21.72 -3.44 -27.25
C PHE A 641 22.77 -3.97 -26.27
N GLU A 642 22.80 -3.42 -25.08
CA GLU A 642 23.63 -3.96 -23.99
C GLU A 642 23.10 -5.33 -23.54
N ASN A 643 23.95 -6.14 -22.90
CA ASN A 643 23.49 -7.42 -22.36
C ASN A 643 22.53 -7.17 -21.20
N GLY A 644 21.37 -7.81 -21.23
CA GLY A 644 20.35 -7.59 -20.21
C GLY A 644 18.97 -8.09 -20.63
N VAL A 645 17.98 -7.83 -19.77
CA VAL A 645 16.57 -8.14 -20.01
C VAL A 645 15.88 -6.92 -20.62
N TYR A 646 15.07 -7.15 -21.62
CA TYR A 646 14.28 -6.14 -22.32
C TYR A 646 12.83 -6.58 -22.41
N TYR A 647 11.92 -5.62 -22.46
CA TYR A 647 10.49 -5.85 -22.65
C TYR A 647 10.03 -5.26 -23.97
N LEU A 648 9.23 -6.04 -24.70
CA LEU A 648 8.58 -5.61 -25.93
C LEU A 648 7.09 -5.46 -25.66
N LYS A 649 6.60 -4.25 -25.72
CA LYS A 649 5.18 -3.91 -25.72
C LYS A 649 4.71 -3.78 -27.16
N VAL A 650 3.76 -4.60 -27.56
CA VAL A 650 3.18 -4.57 -28.90
C VAL A 650 1.72 -4.18 -28.81
N SER A 651 1.35 -3.09 -29.51
CA SER A 651 -0.03 -2.62 -29.59
C SER A 651 -0.60 -2.82 -30.99
N GLN A 652 -1.74 -3.51 -31.11
CA GLN A 652 -2.47 -3.73 -32.35
C GLN A 652 -3.53 -2.67 -32.54
N ASN A 653 -3.46 -1.88 -33.62
CA ASN A 653 -4.41 -0.82 -33.98
C ASN A 653 -4.67 0.19 -32.82
N ASN A 654 -3.68 0.42 -31.95
CA ASN A 654 -3.75 1.25 -30.74
C ASN A 654 -4.86 0.86 -29.73
N SER A 655 -5.38 -0.35 -29.80
CA SER A 655 -6.51 -0.77 -28.96
C SER A 655 -6.28 -2.06 -28.17
N LYS A 656 -5.40 -2.95 -28.65
CA LYS A 656 -5.07 -4.23 -28.02
C LYS A 656 -3.57 -4.29 -27.77
N THR A 657 -3.15 -4.61 -26.57
CA THR A 657 -1.74 -4.59 -26.19
C THR A 657 -1.32 -5.93 -25.59
N ALA A 658 -0.10 -6.39 -25.95
CA ALA A 658 0.55 -7.54 -25.35
C ALA A 658 2.01 -7.21 -25.03
N VAL A 659 2.57 -7.80 -23.98
CA VAL A 659 3.95 -7.58 -23.54
C VAL A 659 4.66 -8.92 -23.39
N LYS A 660 5.91 -9.02 -23.90
CA LYS A 660 6.80 -10.16 -23.67
C LYS A 660 8.23 -9.67 -23.43
N SER A 661 9.00 -10.42 -22.63
CA SER A 661 10.41 -10.13 -22.37
C SER A 661 11.34 -10.98 -23.23
N PHE A 662 12.54 -10.46 -23.51
CA PHE A 662 13.63 -11.25 -24.06
C PHE A 662 14.96 -10.92 -23.37
N ILE A 663 15.91 -11.84 -23.45
CA ILE A 663 17.27 -11.68 -22.91
C ILE A 663 18.22 -11.40 -24.06
N LYS A 664 18.96 -10.30 -23.98
CA LYS A 664 20.10 -9.99 -24.85
C LYS A 664 21.39 -10.48 -24.19
N HIS A 665 22.20 -11.25 -24.92
CA HIS A 665 23.49 -11.77 -24.46
C HIS A 665 24.60 -11.61 -25.51
#